data_eee4d6c003266cc379ac2348762fc4f9
#
_entry.id   eee4d6c003266cc379ac2348762fc4f9
#
_cell.length_a   1.000
_cell.length_b   1.000
_cell.length_c   1.000
_cell.angle_alpha   90.00
_cell.angle_beta   90.00
_cell.angle_gamma   90.00
#
_symmetry.space_group_name_H-M   'P 1'
#
loop_
_entity.id
_entity.type
_entity.pdbx_description
1 polymer ?
#
loop_
_entity_poly.entity_id
_entity_poly.type
_entity_poly.pdbx_seq_one_letter_code
_entity_poly.pdbx_strand_id
1 'polypeptide(L)'
;GRHKKVMLLSATPLNNRPTDLLNLLLLFQNARYSTIEGIQNLPVTFSLWIEEYDKLMRERKLDKHNERNAEFAKRTDDLYEKIRTQVIDKVTVRRTRNNIKNVPAYKKDLDDQHIVFPDILPPNELMYELNGGLNDLFYSTMAILTDTPHPEDNPTGKGLHYARYRAVEFLQGEARKKYPTALHISTMLTGIYRVHMVKRLESSFYAFRRSLHTFLRITEDMIKMFDQNKVIIAPDINVKDKQAKGWELDRIIEYAVEKGLKEEDTVFKGEDFSERFLEMLKEDAENLKELCRKWDEISEDPKLELFIDKLKHEFFDKEINPTGKLVIFSESVDTVNYLTEQLQNRLHRHDILDVCASNRTNRQELLRKCFDANYTEQSDEFNIVITSDVLAEGVNLHRANVIINYDSPWNATRLMQRIGRVNRIGSVADKIYNYMFYPSMQGNQEIHLYSNALIKLQGFHSAFGEDAQIYSREEIVKEFQMFNPDIQDAVDRNLKFLEEARELYRTHRKLYNHIKALPMKSRTVREIGKHPHSTIVYLSSPQKVEYYWVKAAGKALSIPFLDAMDIMKAAMEEKPGDFAKVMDFHYDQVKLALESYRKVVRKVVDAESMENRKKDKSTNAVLSILRTMNRALNAVDAEKTVAQINKLEQIVELGVFIGLNSSINSFNRQVKKQKPSSEELIAQIIDKIDELFDRYNIPLDTDDERNEEILEPQIVVSESFI
;
A
#
# COMPACT_ATOMS: atom_id res chain seq x y z
N GLY A 1 -14.60 -12.96 -14.54
CA GLY A 1 -14.49 -14.36 -14.78
C GLY A 1 -14.93 -15.25 -13.63
N ARG A 2 -16.21 -15.66 -13.61
CA ARG A 2 -16.78 -16.54 -12.56
C ARG A 2 -16.08 -17.90 -12.37
N HIS A 3 -15.10 -18.25 -13.21
CA HIS A 3 -14.41 -19.55 -13.17
C HIS A 3 -12.88 -19.43 -13.05
N LYS A 4 -12.33 -18.24 -12.87
CA LYS A 4 -10.88 -18.04 -12.72
C LYS A 4 -10.51 -18.03 -11.25
N LYS A 5 -9.48 -18.80 -10.88
CA LYS A 5 -8.80 -18.68 -9.59
C LYS A 5 -7.70 -17.63 -9.74
N VAL A 6 -7.60 -16.72 -8.78
CA VAL A 6 -6.57 -15.68 -8.74
C VAL A 6 -5.64 -15.98 -7.57
N MET A 7 -4.35 -15.99 -7.84
CA MET A 7 -3.29 -16.09 -6.83
C MET A 7 -2.37 -14.87 -7.01
N LEU A 8 -2.22 -14.08 -5.97
CA LEU A 8 -1.32 -12.95 -5.95
C LEU A 8 -0.07 -13.33 -5.16
N LEU A 9 1.09 -13.13 -5.75
CA LEU A 9 2.39 -13.36 -5.12
C LEU A 9 3.03 -12.02 -4.82
N SER A 10 3.32 -11.76 -3.56
CA SER A 10 4.02 -10.55 -3.12
C SER A 10 4.79 -10.83 -1.84
N ALA A 11 5.98 -10.28 -1.72
CA ALA A 11 6.72 -10.27 -0.45
C ALA A 11 6.23 -9.14 0.48
N THR A 12 5.69 -8.06 -0.09
CA THR A 12 5.26 -6.86 0.63
C THR A 12 3.88 -6.41 0.13
N PRO A 13 2.80 -7.14 0.49
CA PRO A 13 1.46 -6.84 -0.01
C PRO A 13 0.86 -5.55 0.58
N LEU A 14 1.43 -5.02 1.65
CA LEU A 14 1.06 -3.74 2.27
C LEU A 14 2.21 -2.76 2.12
N ASN A 15 1.99 -1.67 1.41
CA ASN A 15 3.03 -0.69 1.14
C ASN A 15 2.97 0.50 2.11
N ASN A 16 1.79 1.07 2.31
CA ASN A 16 1.67 2.31 3.07
C ASN A 16 0.39 2.42 3.92
N ARG A 17 -0.75 1.88 3.47
CA ARG A 17 -2.07 2.15 4.05
C ARG A 17 -2.99 0.94 3.97
N PRO A 18 -4.01 0.85 4.84
CA PRO A 18 -5.05 -0.18 4.70
C PRO A 18 -5.73 -0.16 3.31
N THR A 19 -5.78 1.00 2.64
CA THR A 19 -6.30 1.14 1.28
C THR A 19 -5.55 0.26 0.26
N ASP A 20 -4.25 0.05 0.43
CA ASP A 20 -3.45 -0.77 -0.48
C ASP A 20 -3.92 -2.22 -0.45
N LEU A 21 -4.21 -2.72 0.75
CA LEU A 21 -4.76 -4.07 0.95
C LEU A 21 -6.16 -4.19 0.36
N LEU A 22 -7.03 -3.20 0.58
CA LEU A 22 -8.35 -3.16 -0.04
C LEU A 22 -8.25 -3.25 -1.57
N ASN A 23 -7.36 -2.48 -2.19
CA ASN A 23 -7.17 -2.49 -3.63
C ASN A 23 -6.69 -3.87 -4.14
N LEU A 24 -5.82 -4.56 -3.40
CA LEU A 24 -5.40 -5.92 -3.73
C LEU A 24 -6.57 -6.91 -3.63
N LEU A 25 -7.38 -6.82 -2.59
CA LEU A 25 -8.56 -7.68 -2.42
C LEU A 25 -9.57 -7.49 -3.54
N LEU A 26 -9.80 -6.25 -3.98
CA LEU A 26 -10.73 -5.93 -5.06
C LEU A 26 -10.31 -6.51 -6.43
N LEU A 27 -9.09 -7.00 -6.60
CA LEU A 27 -8.66 -7.72 -7.80
C LEU A 27 -9.34 -9.09 -7.94
N PHE A 28 -9.77 -9.71 -6.84
CA PHE A 28 -10.35 -11.06 -6.85
C PHE A 28 -11.61 -11.20 -5.98
N GLN A 29 -11.96 -10.21 -5.18
CA GLN A 29 -13.17 -10.16 -4.37
C GLN A 29 -14.16 -9.14 -4.92
N ASN A 30 -15.47 -9.45 -4.78
CA ASN A 30 -16.48 -8.45 -5.06
C ASN A 30 -16.53 -7.44 -3.91
N ALA A 31 -16.63 -6.16 -4.21
CA ALA A 31 -16.62 -5.09 -3.23
C ALA A 31 -17.75 -5.23 -2.19
N ARG A 32 -18.98 -5.53 -2.64
CA ARG A 32 -20.19 -5.62 -1.80
C ARG A 32 -20.59 -7.03 -1.39
N TYR A 33 -20.12 -8.04 -2.11
CA TYR A 33 -20.44 -9.44 -1.89
C TYR A 33 -19.15 -10.24 -1.76
N SER A 34 -18.33 -9.87 -0.76
CA SER A 34 -17.09 -10.57 -0.47
C SER A 34 -17.40 -12.00 0.00
N THR A 35 -16.55 -12.93 -0.41
CA THR A 35 -16.59 -14.32 0.08
C THR A 35 -15.75 -14.51 1.34
N ILE A 36 -15.17 -13.45 1.88
CA ILE A 36 -14.40 -13.48 3.13
C ILE A 36 -15.38 -13.62 4.29
N GLU A 37 -15.21 -14.66 5.08
CA GLU A 37 -16.08 -14.97 6.21
C GLU A 37 -16.17 -13.79 7.19
N GLY A 38 -17.39 -13.36 7.50
CA GLY A 38 -17.65 -12.23 8.40
C GLY A 38 -17.52 -10.83 7.78
N ILE A 39 -17.11 -10.73 6.50
CA ILE A 39 -17.04 -9.44 5.79
C ILE A 39 -17.78 -9.54 4.47
N GLN A 40 -18.93 -8.92 4.42
CA GLN A 40 -19.75 -8.87 3.21
C GLN A 40 -19.36 -7.68 2.33
N ASN A 41 -19.22 -6.49 2.90
CA ASN A 41 -18.89 -5.26 2.19
C ASN A 41 -17.49 -4.78 2.54
N LEU A 42 -16.53 -5.01 1.66
CA LEU A 42 -15.13 -4.66 1.85
C LEU A 42 -14.91 -3.14 2.00
N PRO A 43 -15.42 -2.27 1.09
CA PRO A 43 -15.26 -0.83 1.23
C PRO A 43 -15.78 -0.28 2.57
N VAL A 44 -16.92 -0.76 3.05
CA VAL A 44 -17.53 -0.34 4.33
C VAL A 44 -16.62 -0.70 5.50
N THR A 45 -16.19 -1.95 5.56
CA THR A 45 -15.31 -2.41 6.64
C THR A 45 -13.99 -1.67 6.62
N PHE A 46 -13.40 -1.51 5.44
CA PHE A 46 -12.12 -0.80 5.29
C PHE A 46 -12.23 0.70 5.52
N SER A 47 -13.38 1.34 5.26
CA SER A 47 -13.55 2.78 5.51
C SER A 47 -13.34 3.14 6.99
N LEU A 48 -13.80 2.30 7.91
CA LEU A 48 -13.59 2.47 9.34
C LEU A 48 -12.11 2.38 9.72
N TRP A 49 -11.39 1.41 9.17
CA TRP A 49 -9.96 1.24 9.42
C TRP A 49 -9.11 2.32 8.76
N ILE A 50 -9.50 2.79 7.58
CA ILE A 50 -8.84 3.91 6.90
C ILE A 50 -9.04 5.20 7.70
N GLU A 51 -10.23 5.45 8.23
CA GLU A 51 -10.51 6.60 9.07
C GLU A 51 -9.70 6.57 10.38
N GLU A 52 -9.61 5.40 11.03
CA GLU A 52 -8.80 5.18 12.23
C GLU A 52 -7.31 5.43 11.93
N TYR A 53 -6.80 4.91 10.80
CA TYR A 53 -5.44 5.15 10.34
C TYR A 53 -5.17 6.63 10.04
N ASP A 54 -6.07 7.30 9.31
CA ASP A 54 -5.92 8.71 8.95
C ASP A 54 -6.02 9.62 10.18
N LYS A 55 -6.81 9.25 11.19
CA LYS A 55 -6.85 9.93 12.48
C LYS A 55 -5.52 9.80 13.22
N LEU A 56 -4.99 8.59 13.30
CA LEU A 56 -3.69 8.30 13.91
C LEU A 56 -2.56 9.08 13.22
N MET A 57 -2.56 9.15 11.89
CA MET A 57 -1.57 9.92 11.13
C MET A 57 -1.72 11.43 11.31
N ARG A 58 -2.94 11.95 11.53
CA ARG A 58 -3.17 13.38 11.84
C ARG A 58 -2.68 13.74 13.24
N GLU A 59 -3.06 12.97 14.25
CA GLU A 59 -2.62 13.18 15.63
C GLU A 59 -1.10 13.13 15.74
N ARG A 60 -0.50 12.21 15.00
CA ARG A 60 0.94 12.08 14.96
C ARG A 60 1.65 13.31 14.38
N LYS A 61 1.12 13.92 13.32
CA LYS A 61 1.68 15.17 12.76
C LYS A 61 1.69 16.33 13.75
N LEU A 62 0.83 16.27 14.78
CA LEU A 62 0.77 17.27 15.85
C LEU A 62 1.77 17.01 16.97
N ASP A 63 2.35 15.81 17.04
CA ASP A 63 3.37 15.45 18.03
C ASP A 63 4.77 15.85 17.52
N LYS A 64 5.10 17.13 17.68
CA LYS A 64 6.35 17.74 17.18
C LYS A 64 7.62 17.17 17.84
N HIS A 65 7.51 16.66 19.06
CA HIS A 65 8.66 16.18 19.83
C HIS A 65 8.83 14.65 19.82
N ASN A 66 7.96 13.93 19.08
CA ASN A 66 7.96 12.46 19.02
C ASN A 66 7.84 11.75 20.39
N GLU A 67 7.21 12.40 21.37
CA GLU A 67 7.09 11.88 22.74
C GLU A 67 6.13 10.67 22.84
N ARG A 68 5.23 10.52 21.87
CA ARG A 68 4.17 9.49 21.87
C ARG A 68 4.43 8.35 20.87
N ASN A 69 5.67 8.13 20.44
CA ASN A 69 5.98 7.10 19.45
C ASN A 69 5.51 5.70 19.86
N ALA A 70 5.74 5.30 21.13
CA ALA A 70 5.31 3.99 21.63
C ALA A 70 3.78 3.82 21.64
N GLU A 71 3.02 4.91 21.95
CA GLU A 71 1.56 4.91 21.88
C GLU A 71 1.07 4.74 20.44
N PHE A 72 1.67 5.48 19.49
CA PHE A 72 1.32 5.37 18.08
C PHE A 72 1.66 3.99 17.51
N ALA A 73 2.80 3.40 17.89
CA ALA A 73 3.18 2.05 17.51
C ALA A 73 2.15 1.02 18.01
N LYS A 74 1.74 1.13 19.28
CA LYS A 74 0.73 0.24 19.87
C LYS A 74 -0.63 0.38 19.16
N ARG A 75 -1.11 1.60 18.94
CA ARG A 75 -2.40 1.84 18.24
C ARG A 75 -2.37 1.34 16.80
N THR A 76 -1.21 1.43 16.15
CA THR A 76 -1.01 0.86 14.81
C THR A 76 -1.07 -0.67 14.86
N ASP A 77 -0.43 -1.27 15.85
CA ASP A 77 -0.46 -2.71 16.10
C ASP A 77 -1.91 -3.20 16.28
N ASP A 78 -2.67 -2.56 17.17
CA ASP A 78 -4.08 -2.90 17.44
C ASP A 78 -4.96 -2.80 16.19
N LEU A 79 -4.74 -1.77 15.33
CA LEU A 79 -5.47 -1.59 14.08
C LEU A 79 -5.17 -2.71 13.08
N TYR A 80 -3.88 -2.98 12.86
CA TYR A 80 -3.49 -4.00 11.88
C TYR A 80 -3.73 -5.43 12.37
N GLU A 81 -3.75 -5.67 13.67
CA GLU A 81 -4.20 -6.95 14.24
C GLU A 81 -5.68 -7.22 13.93
N LYS A 82 -6.55 -6.19 14.00
CA LYS A 82 -7.95 -6.31 13.57
C LYS A 82 -8.03 -6.66 12.07
N ILE A 83 -7.27 -5.96 11.22
CA ILE A 83 -7.24 -6.23 9.77
C ILE A 83 -6.74 -7.64 9.50
N ARG A 84 -5.69 -8.08 10.19
CA ARG A 84 -5.12 -9.41 10.05
C ARG A 84 -6.14 -10.49 10.38
N THR A 85 -6.69 -10.47 11.58
CA THR A 85 -7.59 -11.51 12.07
C THR A 85 -8.89 -11.57 11.28
N GLN A 86 -9.41 -10.43 10.84
CA GLN A 86 -10.69 -10.38 10.13
C GLN A 86 -10.56 -10.66 8.62
N VAL A 87 -9.40 -10.35 8.01
CA VAL A 87 -9.21 -10.44 6.55
C VAL A 87 -8.02 -11.29 6.17
N ILE A 88 -6.80 -10.88 6.58
CA ILE A 88 -5.56 -11.42 6.03
C ILE A 88 -5.43 -12.91 6.28
N ASP A 89 -5.65 -13.35 7.52
CA ASP A 89 -5.54 -14.77 7.92
C ASP A 89 -6.51 -15.69 7.15
N LYS A 90 -7.59 -15.12 6.58
CA LYS A 90 -8.60 -15.88 5.82
C LYS A 90 -8.30 -16.01 4.33
N VAL A 91 -7.45 -15.14 3.77
CA VAL A 91 -7.19 -15.07 2.32
C VAL A 91 -5.73 -15.22 1.94
N THR A 92 -4.83 -15.27 2.93
CA THR A 92 -3.39 -15.27 2.69
C THR A 92 -2.77 -16.57 3.21
N VAL A 93 -1.87 -17.14 2.41
CA VAL A 93 -0.97 -18.21 2.84
C VAL A 93 0.41 -17.60 2.98
N ARG A 94 0.91 -17.50 4.18
CA ARG A 94 2.24 -16.97 4.48
C ARG A 94 3.14 -18.03 5.11
N ARG A 95 4.42 -17.93 4.80
CA ARG A 95 5.47 -18.74 5.39
C ARG A 95 6.62 -17.83 5.77
N THR A 96 6.90 -17.67 7.05
CA THR A 96 8.12 -17.01 7.54
C THR A 96 9.25 -18.04 7.63
N ARG A 97 10.48 -17.57 7.73
CA ARG A 97 11.63 -18.46 7.92
C ARG A 97 11.60 -19.16 9.25
N ASN A 98 11.15 -18.47 10.30
CA ASN A 98 10.97 -19.08 11.60
C ASN A 98 9.94 -20.20 11.55
N ASN A 99 8.85 -20.03 10.81
CA ASN A 99 7.90 -21.11 10.59
C ASN A 99 8.57 -22.31 9.90
N ILE A 100 9.39 -22.06 8.87
CA ILE A 100 10.08 -23.13 8.15
C ILE A 100 11.11 -23.83 9.05
N LYS A 101 11.86 -23.08 9.87
CA LYS A 101 12.82 -23.62 10.83
C LYS A 101 12.15 -24.51 11.93
N ASN A 102 10.93 -24.16 12.34
CA ASN A 102 10.27 -24.76 13.49
C ASN A 102 9.34 -25.94 13.13
N VAL A 103 8.93 -26.08 11.88
CA VAL A 103 8.06 -27.19 11.44
C VAL A 103 8.90 -28.44 11.19
N PRO A 104 8.63 -29.58 11.88
CA PRO A 104 9.47 -30.77 11.79
C PRO A 104 9.71 -31.27 10.36
N ALA A 105 8.68 -31.26 9.51
CA ALA A 105 8.79 -31.70 8.12
C ALA A 105 9.73 -30.79 7.30
N TYR A 106 9.59 -29.46 7.44
CA TYR A 106 10.46 -28.51 6.74
C TYR A 106 11.85 -28.47 7.34
N LYS A 107 11.98 -28.59 8.68
CA LYS A 107 13.27 -28.64 9.34
C LYS A 107 14.10 -29.82 8.84
N LYS A 108 13.48 -31.00 8.69
CA LYS A 108 14.15 -32.17 8.13
C LYS A 108 14.64 -31.91 6.70
N ASP A 109 13.81 -31.29 5.86
CA ASP A 109 14.19 -30.92 4.49
C ASP A 109 15.38 -29.94 4.45
N LEU A 110 15.40 -28.96 5.37
CA LEU A 110 16.49 -28.00 5.50
C LEU A 110 17.79 -28.70 5.93
N ASP A 111 17.70 -29.58 6.96
CA ASP A 111 18.83 -30.33 7.48
C ASP A 111 19.40 -31.27 6.41
N ASP A 112 18.55 -31.99 5.68
CA ASP A 112 18.93 -32.91 4.60
C ASP A 112 19.62 -32.18 3.44
N GLN A 113 19.25 -30.92 3.16
CA GLN A 113 19.84 -30.08 2.10
C GLN A 113 20.95 -29.16 2.62
N HIS A 114 21.28 -29.21 3.92
CA HIS A 114 22.26 -28.31 4.56
C HIS A 114 21.95 -26.82 4.37
N ILE A 115 20.65 -26.47 4.35
CA ILE A 115 20.22 -25.08 4.18
C ILE A 115 20.13 -24.40 5.54
N VAL A 116 20.95 -23.35 5.72
CA VAL A 116 20.93 -22.49 6.90
C VAL A 116 20.39 -21.12 6.51
N PHE A 117 19.53 -20.55 7.35
CA PHE A 117 19.10 -19.16 7.21
C PHE A 117 19.90 -18.28 8.16
N PRO A 118 20.47 -17.18 7.68
CA PRO A 118 21.18 -16.25 8.56
C PRO A 118 20.20 -15.55 9.52
N ASP A 119 20.69 -15.23 10.70
CA ASP A 119 19.96 -14.42 11.66
C ASP A 119 20.21 -12.93 11.39
N ILE A 120 19.13 -12.17 11.26
CA ILE A 120 19.19 -10.72 11.11
C ILE A 120 19.36 -10.10 12.49
N LEU A 121 20.45 -9.41 12.72
CA LEU A 121 20.69 -8.71 13.97
C LEU A 121 19.88 -7.39 14.01
N PRO A 122 19.48 -6.94 15.21
CA PRO A 122 18.85 -5.63 15.37
C PRO A 122 19.66 -4.53 14.70
N PRO A 123 19.04 -3.47 14.20
CA PRO A 123 19.73 -2.41 13.49
C PRO A 123 20.76 -1.71 14.38
N ASN A 124 21.95 -1.47 13.83
CA ASN A 124 23.00 -0.67 14.45
C ASN A 124 22.82 0.78 14.00
N GLU A 125 22.61 1.65 14.96
CA GLU A 125 22.37 3.06 14.71
C GLU A 125 23.70 3.80 14.49
N LEU A 126 23.81 4.53 13.38
CA LEU A 126 24.92 5.40 13.07
C LEU A 126 24.47 6.85 13.25
N MET A 127 24.98 7.48 14.29
CA MET A 127 24.70 8.87 14.63
C MET A 127 25.95 9.71 14.41
N TYR A 128 25.82 10.81 13.70
CA TYR A 128 26.91 11.77 13.48
C TYR A 128 26.54 13.10 14.11
N GLU A 129 27.54 13.81 14.59
CA GLU A 129 27.38 15.13 15.22
C GLU A 129 27.89 16.23 14.29
N LEU A 130 27.16 17.33 14.25
CA LEU A 130 27.57 18.55 13.54
C LEU A 130 28.34 19.46 14.51
N ASN A 131 29.50 19.97 14.07
CA ASN A 131 30.20 20.98 14.85
C ASN A 131 29.41 22.32 14.90
N GLY A 132 29.79 23.26 15.80
CA GLY A 132 28.98 24.46 16.07
C GLY A 132 28.61 25.26 14.83
N GLY A 133 29.57 25.63 13.98
CA GLY A 133 29.30 26.44 12.79
C GLY A 133 28.50 25.71 11.72
N LEU A 134 28.78 24.43 11.51
CA LEU A 134 28.04 23.57 10.59
C LEU A 134 26.62 23.29 11.09
N ASN A 135 26.48 23.12 12.41
CA ASN A 135 25.19 22.95 13.05
C ASN A 135 24.28 24.18 12.83
N ASP A 136 24.80 25.39 13.04
CA ASP A 136 24.06 26.64 12.82
C ASP A 136 23.67 26.81 11.32
N LEU A 137 24.57 26.47 10.41
CA LEU A 137 24.26 26.49 8.97
C LEU A 137 23.19 25.47 8.62
N PHE A 138 23.26 24.26 9.17
CA PHE A 138 22.28 23.20 8.94
C PHE A 138 20.89 23.63 9.41
N TYR A 139 20.76 24.12 10.64
CA TYR A 139 19.48 24.57 11.20
C TYR A 139 18.93 25.78 10.47
N SER A 140 19.76 26.78 10.15
CA SER A 140 19.31 27.95 9.37
C SER A 140 18.86 27.55 7.97
N THR A 141 19.53 26.59 7.36
CA THR A 141 19.12 26.05 6.04
C THR A 141 17.77 25.35 6.15
N MET A 142 17.57 24.52 7.18
CA MET A 142 16.30 23.85 7.41
C MET A 142 15.17 24.86 7.58
N ALA A 143 15.37 25.92 8.37
CA ALA A 143 14.39 27.00 8.53
C ALA A 143 14.07 27.67 7.20
N ILE A 144 15.07 28.04 6.39
CA ILE A 144 14.85 28.64 5.07
C ILE A 144 14.07 27.71 4.11
N LEU A 145 14.33 26.39 4.17
CA LEU A 145 13.66 25.43 3.33
C LEU A 145 12.21 25.15 3.76
N THR A 146 11.90 25.23 5.06
CA THR A 146 10.62 24.78 5.63
C THR A 146 9.69 25.91 6.02
N ASP A 147 10.22 27.05 6.45
CA ASP A 147 9.44 28.22 6.82
C ASP A 147 8.79 28.88 5.60
N THR A 148 7.54 29.31 5.78
CA THR A 148 6.88 30.11 4.77
C THR A 148 7.30 31.58 4.95
N PRO A 149 7.59 32.32 3.89
CA PRO A 149 7.95 33.75 3.97
C PRO A 149 6.76 34.66 4.26
N HIS A 150 5.64 34.12 4.68
CA HIS A 150 4.47 34.91 5.08
C HIS A 150 4.75 35.61 6.40
N PRO A 151 4.53 36.94 6.49
CA PRO A 151 4.83 37.71 7.72
C PRO A 151 4.11 37.20 8.98
N GLU A 152 2.94 36.59 8.81
CA GLU A 152 2.16 36.03 9.91
C GLU A 152 2.72 34.72 10.44
N ASP A 153 3.32 33.90 9.55
CA ASP A 153 3.83 32.57 9.87
C ASP A 153 5.36 32.54 10.08
N ASN A 154 6.09 33.53 9.54
CA ASN A 154 7.54 33.65 9.61
C ASN A 154 7.97 35.09 9.96
N PRO A 155 8.07 35.46 11.25
CA PRO A 155 8.45 36.80 11.66
C PRO A 155 9.84 37.24 11.21
N THR A 156 10.71 36.29 10.84
CA THR A 156 12.08 36.58 10.38
C THR A 156 12.16 36.97 8.90
N GLY A 157 11.12 36.72 8.13
CA GLY A 157 11.05 36.98 6.68
C GLY A 157 12.05 36.18 5.85
N LYS A 158 12.76 35.22 6.46
CA LYS A 158 13.74 34.39 5.77
C LYS A 158 13.09 33.05 5.42
N GLY A 159 12.87 32.81 4.14
CA GLY A 159 12.30 31.57 3.65
C GLY A 159 12.24 31.57 2.12
N LEU A 160 12.00 30.41 1.51
CA LEU A 160 11.78 30.27 0.10
C LEU A 160 10.28 30.31 -0.23
N HIS A 161 9.90 31.15 -1.18
CA HIS A 161 8.55 31.19 -1.74
C HIS A 161 8.22 29.96 -2.57
N TYR A 162 9.25 29.26 -3.07
CA TYR A 162 9.10 28.22 -4.08
C TYR A 162 8.30 28.72 -5.30
N ALA A 163 8.49 29.99 -5.64
CA ALA A 163 7.70 30.72 -6.63
C ALA A 163 7.61 29.96 -7.96
N ARG A 164 8.71 29.40 -8.43
CA ARG A 164 8.75 28.59 -9.66
C ARG A 164 7.72 27.46 -9.67
N TYR A 165 7.52 26.75 -8.56
CA TYR A 165 6.58 25.62 -8.44
C TYR A 165 5.14 26.08 -8.21
N ARG A 166 4.96 27.37 -7.97
CA ARG A 166 3.67 28.03 -7.77
C ARG A 166 3.25 28.87 -8.98
N ALA A 167 4.00 28.84 -10.08
CA ALA A 167 3.79 29.70 -11.25
C ALA A 167 2.32 29.76 -11.71
N VAL A 168 1.61 28.62 -11.77
CA VAL A 168 0.20 28.58 -12.20
C VAL A 168 -0.76 29.34 -11.26
N GLU A 169 -0.38 29.56 -10.00
CA GLU A 169 -1.15 30.34 -9.03
C GLU A 169 -1.17 31.83 -9.37
N PHE A 170 -0.09 32.34 -9.96
CA PHE A 170 0.12 33.75 -10.29
C PHE A 170 -0.34 34.13 -11.68
N LEU A 171 -0.86 33.19 -12.47
CA LEU A 171 -1.47 33.49 -13.76
C LEU A 171 -2.72 34.35 -13.60
N GLN A 172 -2.92 35.33 -14.53
CA GLN A 172 -4.04 36.25 -14.53
C GLN A 172 -4.87 36.14 -15.83
N GLY A 173 -6.01 36.80 -15.87
CA GLY A 173 -6.85 36.89 -17.05
C GLY A 173 -7.27 35.55 -17.66
N GLU A 174 -7.18 35.42 -18.97
CA GLU A 174 -7.52 34.20 -19.71
C GLU A 174 -6.55 33.06 -19.42
N ALA A 175 -5.26 33.36 -19.15
CA ALA A 175 -4.27 32.36 -18.78
C ALA A 175 -4.66 31.59 -17.48
N ARG A 176 -5.24 32.29 -16.51
CA ARG A 176 -5.73 31.69 -15.26
C ARG A 176 -6.84 30.66 -15.47
N LYS A 177 -7.70 30.86 -16.46
CA LYS A 177 -8.82 29.94 -16.74
C LYS A 177 -8.36 28.57 -17.20
N LYS A 178 -7.14 28.46 -17.74
CA LYS A 178 -6.54 27.17 -18.13
C LYS A 178 -6.26 26.24 -16.92
N TYR A 179 -6.08 26.83 -15.72
CA TYR A 179 -5.72 26.09 -14.49
C TYR A 179 -6.71 26.34 -13.35
N PRO A 180 -7.92 25.77 -13.39
CA PRO A 180 -8.94 26.00 -12.37
C PRO A 180 -8.55 25.48 -10.97
N THR A 181 -7.59 24.57 -10.89
CA THR A 181 -7.06 23.98 -9.64
C THR A 181 -5.64 24.47 -9.32
N ALA A 182 -5.24 25.63 -9.80
CA ALA A 182 -3.88 26.16 -9.69
C ALA A 182 -3.36 26.18 -8.25
N LEU A 183 -4.14 26.65 -7.29
CA LEU A 183 -3.73 26.69 -5.88
C LEU A 183 -3.42 25.30 -5.32
N HIS A 184 -4.25 24.31 -5.64
CA HIS A 184 -4.02 22.93 -5.20
C HIS A 184 -2.75 22.34 -5.83
N ILE A 185 -2.52 22.57 -7.13
CA ILE A 185 -1.31 22.13 -7.83
C ILE A 185 -0.08 22.77 -7.20
N SER A 186 -0.09 24.08 -6.99
CA SER A 186 1.02 24.84 -6.40
C SER A 186 1.37 24.37 -5.01
N THR A 187 0.38 24.21 -4.14
CA THR A 187 0.58 23.71 -2.76
C THR A 187 1.19 22.31 -2.77
N MET A 188 0.70 21.43 -3.65
CA MET A 188 1.21 20.08 -3.75
C MET A 188 2.67 20.04 -4.24
N LEU A 189 3.00 20.79 -5.29
CA LEU A 189 4.37 20.83 -5.84
C LEU A 189 5.36 21.43 -4.85
N THR A 190 4.99 22.54 -4.20
CA THR A 190 5.82 23.17 -3.17
C THR A 190 6.12 22.19 -2.02
N GLY A 191 5.10 21.50 -1.54
CA GLY A 191 5.27 20.49 -0.47
C GLY A 191 6.19 19.35 -0.87
N ILE A 192 6.06 18.85 -2.11
CA ILE A 192 6.92 17.78 -2.64
C ILE A 192 8.38 18.26 -2.72
N TYR A 193 8.60 19.46 -3.26
CA TYR A 193 9.97 19.95 -3.46
C TYR A 193 10.64 20.30 -2.13
N ARG A 194 9.92 20.91 -1.19
CA ARG A 194 10.41 21.15 0.17
C ARG A 194 10.92 19.87 0.83
N VAL A 195 10.09 18.84 0.81
CA VAL A 195 10.45 17.52 1.34
C VAL A 195 11.65 16.93 0.61
N HIS A 196 11.74 17.11 -0.71
CA HIS A 196 12.88 16.64 -1.51
C HIS A 196 14.18 17.33 -1.09
N MET A 197 14.19 18.64 -0.91
CA MET A 197 15.39 19.38 -0.49
C MET A 197 15.89 18.92 0.89
N VAL A 198 14.98 18.71 1.85
CA VAL A 198 15.34 18.17 3.16
C VAL A 198 15.95 16.78 3.03
N LYS A 199 15.37 15.91 2.19
CA LYS A 199 15.95 14.59 1.92
C LYS A 199 17.36 14.64 1.35
N ARG A 200 17.61 15.56 0.45
CA ARG A 200 18.94 15.73 -0.14
C ARG A 200 19.96 16.12 0.92
N LEU A 201 19.56 17.04 1.80
CA LEU A 201 20.42 17.47 2.91
C LEU A 201 20.73 16.30 3.87
N GLU A 202 19.73 15.50 4.20
CA GLU A 202 19.89 14.31 5.05
C GLU A 202 20.64 13.16 4.34
N SER A 203 20.59 13.08 3.01
CA SER A 203 21.32 12.04 2.28
C SER A 203 22.83 12.34 2.25
N SER A 204 23.25 13.46 1.66
CA SER A 204 24.64 13.94 1.72
C SER A 204 24.71 15.44 1.40
N PHE A 205 25.70 16.11 1.98
CA PHE A 205 25.97 17.54 1.68
C PHE A 205 26.28 17.76 0.19
N TYR A 206 26.93 16.81 -0.45
CA TYR A 206 27.19 16.83 -1.88
C TYR A 206 25.90 16.82 -2.71
N ALA A 207 25.00 15.86 -2.44
CA ALA A 207 23.73 15.77 -3.14
C ALA A 207 22.88 17.03 -2.91
N PHE A 208 22.91 17.58 -1.69
CA PHE A 208 22.20 18.80 -1.36
C PHE A 208 22.74 20.02 -2.13
N ARG A 209 24.06 20.23 -2.12
CA ARG A 209 24.71 21.32 -2.90
C ARG A 209 24.32 21.24 -4.37
N ARG A 210 24.41 20.06 -4.95
CA ARG A 210 24.02 19.86 -6.36
C ARG A 210 22.56 20.21 -6.62
N SER A 211 21.68 19.85 -5.71
CA SER A 211 20.24 20.21 -5.81
C SER A 211 20.00 21.69 -5.61
N LEU A 212 20.75 22.37 -4.71
CA LEU A 212 20.69 23.83 -4.55
C LEU A 212 21.10 24.56 -5.83
N HIS A 213 22.25 24.19 -6.41
CA HIS A 213 22.72 24.78 -7.68
C HIS A 213 21.72 24.53 -8.82
N THR A 214 21.15 23.34 -8.89
CA THR A 214 20.11 23.05 -9.87
C THR A 214 18.89 23.92 -9.65
N PHE A 215 18.44 24.08 -8.41
CA PHE A 215 17.29 24.90 -8.07
C PHE A 215 17.54 26.39 -8.41
N LEU A 216 18.70 26.90 -8.05
CA LEU A 216 19.11 28.28 -8.41
C LEU A 216 19.09 28.48 -9.93
N ARG A 217 19.79 27.62 -10.69
CA ARG A 217 19.85 27.70 -12.16
C ARG A 217 18.46 27.71 -12.79
N ILE A 218 17.57 26.78 -12.43
CA ILE A 218 16.24 26.73 -13.02
C ILE A 218 15.36 27.93 -12.60
N THR A 219 15.60 28.53 -11.43
CA THR A 219 14.93 29.76 -11.00
C THR A 219 15.41 30.95 -11.80
N GLU A 220 16.74 31.09 -12.00
CA GLU A 220 17.34 32.12 -12.84
C GLU A 220 16.93 31.98 -14.32
N ASP A 221 16.85 30.76 -14.84
CA ASP A 221 16.38 30.48 -16.19
C ASP A 221 14.91 30.94 -16.36
N MET A 222 14.07 30.74 -15.33
CA MET A 222 12.70 31.25 -15.37
C MET A 222 12.64 32.80 -15.34
N ILE A 223 13.51 33.46 -14.57
CA ILE A 223 13.62 34.91 -14.58
C ILE A 223 14.03 35.41 -16.00
N LYS A 224 15.02 34.78 -16.65
CA LYS A 224 15.40 35.07 -18.03
C LYS A 224 14.26 34.90 -19.04
N MET A 225 13.36 33.94 -18.80
CA MET A 225 12.16 33.76 -19.63
C MET A 225 11.22 34.97 -19.57
N PHE A 226 11.15 35.66 -18.43
CA PHE A 226 10.42 36.95 -18.33
C PHE A 226 11.06 38.05 -19.16
N ASP A 227 12.40 38.16 -19.16
CA ASP A 227 13.13 39.13 -19.98
C ASP A 227 12.89 38.90 -21.48
N GLN A 228 12.67 37.66 -21.88
CA GLN A 228 12.35 37.27 -23.25
C GLN A 228 10.85 37.30 -23.56
N ASN A 229 10.03 37.68 -22.60
CA ASN A 229 8.56 37.66 -22.66
C ASN A 229 7.98 36.26 -23.09
N LYS A 230 8.65 35.16 -22.68
CA LYS A 230 8.30 33.79 -23.03
C LYS A 230 8.51 32.89 -21.84
N VAL A 231 7.48 32.71 -21.03
CA VAL A 231 7.52 31.89 -19.81
C VAL A 231 6.88 30.54 -20.07
N ILE A 232 7.62 29.44 -19.80
CA ILE A 232 7.19 28.08 -20.06
C ILE A 232 6.78 27.43 -18.74
N ILE A 233 5.55 26.92 -18.71
CA ILE A 233 5.02 26.12 -17.60
C ILE A 233 4.54 24.77 -18.15
N ALA A 234 5.00 23.67 -17.57
CA ALA A 234 4.60 22.32 -17.95
C ALA A 234 3.99 21.56 -16.75
N PRO A 235 2.77 21.89 -16.32
CA PRO A 235 2.13 21.28 -15.15
C PRO A 235 1.62 19.86 -15.40
N ASP A 236 1.51 19.42 -16.65
CA ASP A 236 0.89 18.15 -17.05
C ASP A 236 1.82 16.95 -16.90
N ILE A 237 3.02 17.14 -16.36
CA ILE A 237 3.92 16.03 -16.08
C ILE A 237 3.53 15.37 -14.79
N ASN A 238 3.11 14.10 -14.90
CA ASN A 238 2.78 13.29 -13.77
C ASN A 238 4.04 12.88 -12.97
N VAL A 239 4.41 13.74 -12.03
CA VAL A 239 5.58 13.57 -11.15
C VAL A 239 5.51 12.23 -10.41
N LYS A 240 4.31 11.83 -9.94
CA LYS A 240 4.12 10.55 -9.23
C LYS A 240 4.42 9.34 -10.11
N ASP A 241 4.00 9.34 -11.37
CA ASP A 241 4.28 8.25 -12.31
C ASP A 241 5.78 8.11 -12.59
N LYS A 242 6.49 9.23 -12.71
CA LYS A 242 7.94 9.24 -12.92
C LYS A 242 8.70 8.77 -11.69
N GLN A 243 8.29 9.19 -10.50
CA GLN A 243 8.86 8.70 -9.24
C GLN A 243 8.61 7.20 -9.05
N ALA A 244 7.40 6.71 -9.39
CA ALA A 244 7.09 5.28 -9.36
C ALA A 244 7.98 4.46 -10.31
N LYS A 245 8.44 5.06 -11.41
CA LYS A 245 9.40 4.49 -12.35
C LYS A 245 10.87 4.67 -11.93
N GLY A 246 11.12 5.16 -10.71
CA GLY A 246 12.47 5.33 -10.16
C GLY A 246 13.20 6.58 -10.64
N TRP A 247 12.49 7.55 -11.22
CA TRP A 247 13.11 8.82 -11.60
C TRP A 247 13.27 9.73 -10.39
N GLU A 248 14.44 10.32 -10.25
CA GLU A 248 14.69 11.39 -9.29
C GLU A 248 13.97 12.67 -9.70
N LEU A 249 13.62 13.50 -8.71
CA LEU A 249 12.81 14.69 -8.96
C LEU A 249 13.54 15.69 -9.86
N ASP A 250 14.84 15.86 -9.70
CA ASP A 250 15.66 16.73 -10.53
C ASP A 250 15.59 16.32 -12.01
N ARG A 251 15.65 15.02 -12.30
CA ARG A 251 15.50 14.48 -13.65
C ARG A 251 14.08 14.68 -14.19
N ILE A 252 13.07 14.60 -13.32
CA ILE A 252 11.67 14.86 -13.70
C ILE A 252 11.52 16.34 -14.07
N ILE A 253 12.15 17.24 -13.34
CA ILE A 253 12.14 18.68 -13.60
C ILE A 253 12.82 19.00 -14.94
N GLU A 254 13.99 18.43 -15.19
CA GLU A 254 14.70 18.58 -16.48
C GLU A 254 13.84 18.08 -17.66
N TYR A 255 13.25 16.91 -17.52
CA TYR A 255 12.35 16.35 -18.52
C TYR A 255 11.08 17.19 -18.73
N ALA A 256 10.57 17.79 -17.66
CA ALA A 256 9.43 18.70 -17.71
C ALA A 256 9.74 19.92 -18.58
N VAL A 257 10.91 20.51 -18.39
CA VAL A 257 11.39 21.64 -19.18
C VAL A 257 11.55 21.25 -20.65
N GLU A 258 12.15 20.08 -20.93
CA GLU A 258 12.33 19.59 -22.30
C GLU A 258 10.99 19.33 -23.02
N LYS A 259 10.00 18.78 -22.32
CA LYS A 259 8.67 18.52 -22.91
C LYS A 259 7.79 19.76 -23.01
N GLY A 260 7.90 20.69 -22.06
CA GLY A 260 7.16 21.96 -22.09
C GLY A 260 7.51 22.86 -23.28
N LEU A 261 8.70 22.69 -23.86
CA LEU A 261 9.13 23.40 -25.04
C LEU A 261 8.36 23.08 -26.34
N LYS A 262 7.53 22.05 -26.38
CA LYS A 262 6.87 21.53 -27.59
C LYS A 262 5.37 21.81 -27.71
N GLU A 263 4.72 22.33 -26.68
CA GLU A 263 3.28 22.55 -26.67
C GLU A 263 2.94 24.04 -26.54
N GLU A 264 2.25 24.59 -27.52
CA GLU A 264 1.83 26.01 -27.58
C GLU A 264 0.96 26.43 -26.37
N ASP A 265 0.26 25.46 -25.72
CA ASP A 265 -0.58 25.71 -24.55
C ASP A 265 0.20 25.92 -23.24
N THR A 266 1.50 25.75 -23.24
CA THR A 266 2.37 25.87 -22.05
C THR A 266 3.26 27.11 -22.04
N VAL A 267 3.18 27.96 -23.07
CA VAL A 267 3.96 29.18 -23.20
C VAL A 267 3.09 30.37 -22.85
N PHE A 268 3.56 31.21 -21.93
CA PHE A 268 2.89 32.41 -21.43
C PHE A 268 3.79 33.61 -21.61
N LYS A 269 3.17 34.80 -21.70
CA LYS A 269 3.89 36.08 -21.68
C LYS A 269 4.11 36.56 -20.25
N GLY A 270 5.09 37.42 -20.02
CA GLY A 270 5.31 38.02 -18.71
C GLY A 270 4.06 38.73 -18.15
N GLU A 271 3.30 39.40 -19.03
CA GLU A 271 2.04 40.10 -18.70
C GLU A 271 0.90 39.19 -18.24
N ASP A 272 0.98 37.87 -18.50
CA ASP A 272 0.01 36.87 -18.03
C ASP A 272 0.16 36.57 -16.55
N PHE A 273 1.23 37.04 -15.91
CA PHE A 273 1.52 36.85 -14.50
C PHE A 273 1.33 38.12 -13.68
N SER A 274 1.05 37.97 -12.39
CA SER A 274 1.09 39.10 -11.46
C SER A 274 2.54 39.58 -11.27
N GLU A 275 2.73 40.87 -11.06
CA GLU A 275 4.06 41.47 -10.78
C GLU A 275 4.75 40.82 -9.59
N ARG A 276 4.00 40.46 -8.57
CA ARG A 276 4.45 39.75 -7.36
C ARG A 276 5.21 38.46 -7.66
N PHE A 277 4.88 37.78 -8.77
CA PHE A 277 5.51 36.52 -9.13
C PHE A 277 6.98 36.66 -9.47
N LEU A 278 7.31 37.67 -10.29
CA LEU A 278 8.69 37.96 -10.67
C LEU A 278 9.52 38.46 -9.46
N GLU A 279 8.91 39.24 -8.56
CA GLU A 279 9.54 39.64 -7.30
C GLU A 279 9.92 38.43 -6.45
N MET A 280 8.98 37.52 -6.24
CA MET A 280 9.20 36.31 -5.46
C MET A 280 10.25 35.39 -6.09
N LEU A 281 10.31 35.28 -7.43
CA LEU A 281 11.37 34.55 -8.13
C LEU A 281 12.76 35.14 -7.87
N LYS A 282 12.87 36.49 -7.87
CA LYS A 282 14.13 37.16 -7.57
C LYS A 282 14.54 37.00 -6.11
N GLU A 283 13.58 37.08 -5.16
CA GLU A 283 13.83 36.83 -3.75
C GLU A 283 14.32 35.41 -3.53
N ASP A 284 13.67 34.40 -4.17
CA ASP A 284 14.11 33.02 -4.13
C ASP A 284 15.52 32.83 -4.70
N ALA A 285 15.83 33.49 -5.84
CA ALA A 285 17.15 33.38 -6.46
C ALA A 285 18.25 33.95 -5.55
N GLU A 286 18.02 35.08 -4.88
CA GLU A 286 19.00 35.69 -3.96
C GLU A 286 19.20 34.79 -2.70
N ASN A 287 18.13 34.27 -2.12
CA ASN A 287 18.20 33.33 -0.99
C ASN A 287 18.95 32.04 -1.38
N LEU A 288 18.69 31.51 -2.57
CA LEU A 288 19.37 30.33 -3.10
C LEU A 288 20.86 30.61 -3.38
N LYS A 289 21.22 31.79 -3.91
CA LYS A 289 22.63 32.18 -4.09
C LYS A 289 23.38 32.22 -2.76
N GLU A 290 22.75 32.84 -1.75
CA GLU A 290 23.36 32.88 -0.42
C GLU A 290 23.56 31.50 0.18
N LEU A 291 22.57 30.61 0.05
CA LEU A 291 22.69 29.21 0.48
C LEU A 291 23.78 28.47 -0.28
N CYS A 292 23.81 28.58 -1.62
CA CYS A 292 24.87 27.96 -2.43
C CYS A 292 26.26 28.41 -1.96
N ARG A 293 26.47 29.72 -1.80
CA ARG A 293 27.76 30.26 -1.34
C ARG A 293 28.17 29.68 0.01
N LYS A 294 27.26 29.67 1.01
CA LYS A 294 27.52 29.16 2.35
C LYS A 294 27.86 27.65 2.33
N TRP A 295 27.11 26.87 1.56
CA TRP A 295 27.33 25.42 1.47
C TRP A 295 28.56 25.06 0.62
N ASP A 296 28.96 25.87 -0.35
CA ASP A 296 30.18 25.66 -1.13
C ASP A 296 31.45 25.89 -0.31
N GLU A 297 31.38 26.73 0.73
CA GLU A 297 32.48 26.98 1.68
C GLU A 297 32.69 25.79 2.65
N ILE A 298 31.73 24.88 2.77
CA ILE A 298 31.82 23.73 3.67
C ILE A 298 32.69 22.64 3.05
N SER A 299 33.80 22.34 3.70
CA SER A 299 34.73 21.25 3.34
C SER A 299 34.54 19.99 4.20
N GLU A 300 33.94 20.12 5.37
CA GLU A 300 33.73 19.02 6.31
C GLU A 300 32.41 18.30 6.04
N ASP A 301 32.44 16.95 6.10
CA ASP A 301 31.25 16.11 6.03
C ASP A 301 31.32 15.07 7.17
N PRO A 302 30.79 15.41 8.36
CA PRO A 302 30.87 14.54 9.53
C PRO A 302 30.23 13.16 9.31
N LYS A 303 29.19 13.08 8.48
CA LYS A 303 28.56 11.82 8.10
C LYS A 303 29.51 10.93 7.29
N LEU A 304 30.20 11.52 6.32
CA LEU A 304 31.20 10.81 5.53
C LEU A 304 32.40 10.41 6.39
N GLU A 305 32.88 11.29 7.30
CA GLU A 305 33.98 10.97 8.18
C GLU A 305 33.67 9.78 9.08
N LEU A 306 32.49 9.77 9.71
CA LEU A 306 32.06 8.63 10.53
C LEU A 306 31.96 7.36 9.66
N PHE A 307 31.43 7.48 8.46
CA PHE A 307 31.31 6.34 7.55
C PHE A 307 32.68 5.77 7.16
N ILE A 308 33.66 6.62 6.85
CA ILE A 308 35.01 6.23 6.49
C ILE A 308 35.71 5.60 7.71
N ASP A 309 35.53 6.16 8.90
CA ASP A 309 36.10 5.59 10.13
C ASP A 309 35.56 4.17 10.39
N LYS A 310 34.24 3.99 10.32
CA LYS A 310 33.58 2.68 10.46
C LYS A 310 34.02 1.70 9.36
N LEU A 311 34.24 2.18 8.15
CA LEU A 311 34.72 1.34 7.05
C LEU A 311 36.13 0.80 7.30
N LYS A 312 37.01 1.61 7.96
CA LYS A 312 38.36 1.21 8.31
C LYS A 312 38.42 0.24 9.49
N HIS A 313 37.53 0.40 10.47
CA HIS A 313 37.70 -0.23 11.78
C HIS A 313 36.62 -1.26 12.12
N GLU A 314 35.45 -1.24 11.46
CA GLU A 314 34.33 -2.08 11.86
C GLU A 314 33.71 -2.90 10.70
N PHE A 315 33.35 -2.27 9.57
CA PHE A 315 32.60 -2.95 8.53
C PHE A 315 33.31 -4.08 7.80
N PHE A 316 34.65 -4.14 7.93
CA PHE A 316 35.48 -5.22 7.42
C PHE A 316 36.18 -6.03 8.53
N ASP A 317 35.79 -5.82 9.80
CA ASP A 317 36.22 -6.70 10.88
C ASP A 317 35.76 -8.13 10.57
N LYS A 318 36.66 -9.10 10.75
CA LYS A 318 36.37 -10.50 10.37
C LYS A 318 35.32 -11.18 11.25
N GLU A 319 35.13 -10.70 12.49
CA GLU A 319 34.07 -11.19 13.37
C GLU A 319 32.67 -10.70 12.90
N ILE A 320 32.62 -9.50 12.33
CA ILE A 320 31.41 -8.89 11.81
C ILE A 320 31.19 -9.29 10.36
N ASN A 321 32.21 -9.20 9.53
CA ASN A 321 32.16 -9.42 8.09
C ASN A 321 33.14 -10.51 7.63
N PRO A 322 32.88 -11.78 7.96
CA PRO A 322 33.75 -12.89 7.52
C PRO A 322 33.76 -13.04 6.01
N THR A 323 32.74 -12.53 5.30
CA THR A 323 32.62 -12.62 3.85
C THR A 323 33.50 -11.61 3.09
N GLY A 324 33.93 -10.54 3.77
CA GLY A 324 34.65 -9.43 3.15
C GLY A 324 33.81 -8.64 2.10
N LYS A 325 32.49 -8.80 2.08
CA LYS A 325 31.59 -8.14 1.13
C LYS A 325 30.70 -7.14 1.86
N LEU A 326 30.44 -5.99 1.23
CA LEU A 326 29.66 -4.89 1.79
C LEU A 326 28.65 -4.36 0.80
N VAL A 327 27.42 -4.11 1.23
CA VAL A 327 26.37 -3.51 0.43
C VAL A 327 25.93 -2.19 1.04
N ILE A 328 26.00 -1.11 0.26
CA ILE A 328 25.63 0.25 0.68
C ILE A 328 24.48 0.74 -0.17
N PHE A 329 23.38 1.11 0.47
CA PHE A 329 22.21 1.68 -0.17
C PHE A 329 22.05 3.17 0.11
N SER A 330 21.70 3.95 -0.90
CA SER A 330 21.25 5.33 -0.77
C SER A 330 20.03 5.57 -1.68
N GLU A 331 19.12 6.46 -1.30
CA GLU A 331 18.01 6.90 -2.18
C GLU A 331 18.50 7.84 -3.30
N SER A 332 19.72 8.40 -3.15
CA SER A 332 20.27 9.41 -4.05
C SER A 332 21.39 8.86 -4.93
N VAL A 333 21.22 8.97 -6.25
CA VAL A 333 22.28 8.65 -7.24
C VAL A 333 23.51 9.56 -7.05
N ASP A 334 23.28 10.84 -6.72
CA ASP A 334 24.37 11.77 -6.45
C ASP A 334 25.20 11.34 -5.25
N THR A 335 24.54 10.81 -4.21
CA THR A 335 25.23 10.24 -3.03
C THR A 335 25.98 8.96 -3.39
N VAL A 336 25.43 8.09 -4.24
CA VAL A 336 26.14 6.90 -4.74
C VAL A 336 27.43 7.30 -5.45
N ASN A 337 27.37 8.24 -6.36
CA ASN A 337 28.53 8.74 -7.11
C ASN A 337 29.55 9.38 -6.16
N TYR A 338 29.08 10.21 -5.23
CA TYR A 338 29.93 10.87 -4.23
C TYR A 338 30.68 9.88 -3.35
N LEU A 339 29.99 8.90 -2.79
CA LEU A 339 30.61 7.88 -1.97
C LEU A 339 31.64 7.08 -2.76
N THR A 340 31.33 6.69 -3.99
CA THR A 340 32.24 5.98 -4.87
C THR A 340 33.54 6.78 -5.07
N GLU A 341 33.40 8.04 -5.43
CA GLU A 341 34.55 8.94 -5.63
C GLU A 341 35.37 9.14 -4.35
N GLN A 342 34.70 9.40 -3.22
CA GLN A 342 35.39 9.62 -1.94
C GLN A 342 36.15 8.38 -1.48
N LEU A 343 35.59 7.20 -1.62
CA LEU A 343 36.26 5.96 -1.24
C LEU A 343 37.45 5.64 -2.16
N GLN A 344 37.32 5.90 -3.46
CA GLN A 344 38.43 5.75 -4.41
C GLN A 344 39.58 6.71 -4.10
N ASN A 345 39.26 7.98 -3.88
CA ASN A 345 40.28 9.02 -3.68
C ASN A 345 40.97 8.97 -2.29
N ARG A 346 40.18 8.73 -1.23
CA ARG A 346 40.68 8.82 0.16
C ARG A 346 41.19 7.50 0.73
N LEU A 347 40.68 6.36 0.24
CA LEU A 347 41.06 5.03 0.71
C LEU A 347 41.81 4.21 -0.36
N HIS A 348 41.96 4.76 -1.56
CA HIS A 348 42.60 4.08 -2.70
C HIS A 348 41.95 2.72 -3.01
N ARG A 349 40.63 2.59 -2.75
CA ARG A 349 39.88 1.37 -3.00
C ARG A 349 39.34 1.37 -4.43
N HIS A 350 39.69 0.33 -5.20
CA HIS A 350 39.26 0.14 -6.58
C HIS A 350 38.30 -1.04 -6.71
N ASP A 351 38.02 -1.75 -5.63
CA ASP A 351 37.11 -2.90 -5.54
C ASP A 351 35.65 -2.49 -5.25
N ILE A 352 35.24 -1.33 -5.78
CA ILE A 352 33.90 -0.74 -5.62
C ILE A 352 33.12 -0.84 -6.91
N LEU A 353 31.93 -1.43 -6.84
CA LEU A 353 30.97 -1.50 -7.92
C LEU A 353 29.81 -0.53 -7.65
N ASP A 354 29.74 0.56 -8.40
CA ASP A 354 28.61 1.49 -8.37
C ASP A 354 27.48 1.00 -9.27
N VAL A 355 26.24 0.96 -8.75
CA VAL A 355 25.08 0.50 -9.52
C VAL A 355 23.89 1.44 -9.37
N CYS A 356 23.52 2.05 -10.49
CA CYS A 356 22.35 2.93 -10.61
C CYS A 356 21.47 2.49 -11.77
N ALA A 357 20.29 3.10 -11.92
CA ALA A 357 19.37 2.75 -12.99
C ALA A 357 19.98 2.89 -14.40
N SER A 358 20.88 3.86 -14.59
CA SER A 358 21.55 4.13 -15.88
C SER A 358 22.58 3.09 -16.29
N ASN A 359 23.25 2.43 -15.33
CA ASN A 359 24.35 1.48 -15.61
C ASN A 359 24.03 0.03 -15.21
N ARG A 360 22.87 -0.25 -14.62
CA ARG A 360 22.47 -1.56 -14.10
C ARG A 360 22.68 -2.70 -15.08
N THR A 361 22.25 -2.51 -16.32
CA THR A 361 22.35 -3.55 -17.37
C THR A 361 23.79 -3.95 -17.61
N ASN A 362 24.69 -2.98 -17.72
CA ASN A 362 26.12 -3.20 -17.98
C ASN A 362 26.85 -3.79 -16.77
N ARG A 363 26.38 -3.54 -15.55
CA ARG A 363 26.97 -4.01 -14.29
C ARG A 363 26.40 -5.35 -13.81
N GLN A 364 25.32 -5.84 -14.42
CA GLN A 364 24.56 -7.00 -13.93
C GLN A 364 25.40 -8.29 -13.85
N GLU A 365 26.26 -8.54 -14.81
CA GLU A 365 27.10 -9.74 -14.80
C GLU A 365 28.17 -9.66 -13.70
N LEU A 366 28.85 -8.53 -13.56
CA LEU A 366 29.84 -8.28 -12.48
C LEU A 366 29.18 -8.41 -11.09
N LEU A 367 27.97 -7.85 -10.96
CA LEU A 367 27.21 -7.96 -9.74
C LEU A 367 26.90 -9.43 -9.38
N ARG A 368 26.49 -10.24 -10.33
CA ARG A 368 26.24 -11.68 -10.12
C ARG A 368 27.54 -12.41 -9.76
N LYS A 369 28.63 -12.19 -10.48
CA LYS A 369 29.93 -12.82 -10.20
C LYS A 369 30.44 -12.49 -8.81
N CYS A 370 30.28 -11.25 -8.36
CA CYS A 370 30.86 -10.80 -7.10
C CYS A 370 29.95 -10.97 -5.88
N PHE A 371 28.62 -10.95 -6.04
CA PHE A 371 27.68 -10.88 -4.91
C PHE A 371 26.62 -11.97 -4.87
N ASP A 372 26.40 -12.75 -5.93
CA ASP A 372 25.45 -13.88 -5.92
C ASP A 372 26.15 -15.19 -5.56
N ALA A 373 25.83 -15.77 -4.40
CA ALA A 373 26.44 -17.02 -3.94
C ALA A 373 26.07 -18.24 -4.82
N ASN A 374 24.97 -18.16 -5.56
CA ASN A 374 24.50 -19.24 -6.43
C ASN A 374 25.08 -19.12 -7.87
N TYR A 375 25.84 -18.08 -8.17
CA TYR A 375 26.44 -17.93 -9.49
C TYR A 375 27.66 -18.83 -9.64
N THR A 376 27.76 -19.52 -10.77
CA THR A 376 28.80 -20.56 -10.99
C THR A 376 30.22 -19.98 -11.16
N GLU A 377 30.34 -18.79 -11.77
CA GLU A 377 31.63 -18.12 -11.99
C GLU A 377 31.80 -16.99 -10.98
N GLN A 378 32.20 -17.33 -9.74
CA GLN A 378 32.41 -16.34 -8.70
C GLN A 378 33.73 -15.59 -8.86
N SER A 379 33.72 -14.30 -8.53
CA SER A 379 34.87 -13.40 -8.52
C SER A 379 34.88 -12.54 -7.27
N ASP A 380 36.05 -12.12 -6.83
CA ASP A 380 36.27 -11.18 -5.75
C ASP A 380 36.89 -9.85 -6.23
N GLU A 381 36.70 -9.54 -7.51
CA GLU A 381 37.14 -8.27 -8.10
C GLU A 381 36.52 -7.06 -7.37
N PHE A 382 35.23 -7.18 -7.00
CA PHE A 382 34.51 -6.15 -6.25
C PHE A 382 34.08 -6.69 -4.90
N ASN A 383 34.41 -5.95 -3.84
CA ASN A 383 34.04 -6.27 -2.45
C ASN A 383 33.01 -5.29 -1.87
N ILE A 384 32.86 -4.13 -2.46
CA ILE A 384 31.87 -3.13 -2.07
C ILE A 384 30.91 -2.90 -3.24
N VAL A 385 29.59 -2.97 -2.99
CA VAL A 385 28.61 -2.44 -3.91
C VAL A 385 27.93 -1.22 -3.31
N ILE A 386 27.92 -0.11 -4.03
CA ILE A 386 27.20 1.12 -3.67
C ILE A 386 26.08 1.30 -4.66
N THR A 387 24.85 1.38 -4.19
CA THR A 387 23.70 1.36 -5.09
C THR A 387 22.55 2.25 -4.62
N SER A 388 21.78 2.67 -5.59
CA SER A 388 20.44 3.21 -5.31
C SER A 388 19.43 2.06 -5.11
N ASP A 389 18.17 2.39 -4.79
CA ASP A 389 17.11 1.40 -4.63
C ASP A 389 16.85 0.52 -5.87
N VAL A 390 17.55 0.76 -6.95
CA VAL A 390 17.50 -0.08 -8.18
C VAL A 390 17.85 -1.54 -7.91
N LEU A 391 18.67 -1.82 -6.90
CA LEU A 391 19.00 -3.19 -6.48
C LEU A 391 18.14 -3.71 -5.31
N ALA A 392 17.20 -2.94 -4.81
CA ALA A 392 16.23 -3.43 -3.83
C ALA A 392 15.34 -4.55 -4.42
N GLU A 393 15.32 -4.73 -5.75
CA GLU A 393 14.55 -5.77 -6.42
C GLU A 393 15.35 -6.48 -7.53
N GLY A 394 15.05 -7.76 -7.74
CA GLY A 394 15.49 -8.52 -8.92
C GLY A 394 16.96 -8.98 -8.93
N VAL A 395 17.67 -8.92 -7.80
CA VAL A 395 19.07 -9.39 -7.68
C VAL A 395 19.31 -10.16 -6.39
N ASN A 396 20.40 -10.93 -6.35
CA ASN A 396 20.89 -11.62 -5.18
C ASN A 396 22.20 -10.99 -4.73
N LEU A 397 22.32 -10.65 -3.46
CA LEU A 397 23.53 -10.06 -2.86
C LEU A 397 24.00 -10.86 -1.64
N HIS A 398 23.72 -12.13 -1.59
CA HIS A 398 23.84 -12.99 -0.39
C HIS A 398 25.24 -13.60 -0.20
N ARG A 399 26.24 -13.15 -0.98
CA ARG A 399 27.65 -13.27 -0.59
C ARG A 399 28.06 -12.20 0.42
N ALA A 400 27.29 -11.11 0.55
CA ALA A 400 27.50 -10.10 1.59
C ALA A 400 26.68 -10.43 2.83
N ASN A 401 27.16 -9.98 3.99
CA ASN A 401 26.45 -10.07 5.25
C ASN A 401 26.36 -8.75 6.02
N VAL A 402 26.97 -7.68 5.50
CA VAL A 402 26.89 -6.34 6.06
C VAL A 402 26.17 -5.42 5.08
N ILE A 403 25.10 -4.80 5.56
CA ILE A 403 24.30 -3.82 4.84
C ILE A 403 24.38 -2.48 5.54
N ILE A 404 24.61 -1.43 4.76
CA ILE A 404 24.59 -0.05 5.25
C ILE A 404 23.51 0.72 4.50
N ASN A 405 22.59 1.28 5.23
CA ASN A 405 21.63 2.25 4.72
C ASN A 405 22.19 3.63 5.00
N TYR A 406 22.84 4.24 4.00
CA TYR A 406 23.51 5.54 4.16
C TYR A 406 22.50 6.68 4.36
N ASP A 407 21.29 6.49 3.90
CA ASP A 407 20.14 7.35 4.21
C ASP A 407 18.90 6.51 4.54
N SER A 408 18.02 7.09 5.33
CA SER A 408 16.80 6.45 5.78
C SER A 408 15.72 6.52 4.68
N PRO A 409 15.24 5.39 4.16
CA PRO A 409 14.24 5.41 3.10
C PRO A 409 12.87 5.87 3.62
N TRP A 410 12.13 6.59 2.78
CA TRP A 410 10.77 7.04 3.08
C TRP A 410 9.75 5.91 3.11
N ASN A 411 10.01 4.88 2.36
CA ASN A 411 9.21 3.67 2.36
C ASN A 411 9.96 2.60 3.14
N ALA A 412 9.49 2.35 4.34
CA ALA A 412 10.08 1.37 5.24
C ALA A 412 10.09 -0.05 4.65
N THR A 413 9.13 -0.40 3.77
CA THR A 413 9.15 -1.70 3.08
C THR A 413 10.37 -1.87 2.16
N ARG A 414 11.01 -0.77 1.73
CA ARG A 414 12.28 -0.84 0.98
C ARG A 414 13.42 -1.39 1.82
N LEU A 415 13.45 -1.13 3.13
CA LEU A 415 14.43 -1.74 4.02
C LEU A 415 14.31 -3.26 4.03
N MET A 416 13.08 -3.76 4.14
CA MET A 416 12.80 -5.20 4.06
C MET A 416 13.28 -5.77 2.71
N GLN A 417 13.02 -5.06 1.62
CA GLN A 417 13.46 -5.45 0.29
C GLN A 417 15.00 -5.44 0.19
N ARG A 418 15.68 -4.41 0.71
CA ARG A 418 17.14 -4.30 0.75
C ARG A 418 17.76 -5.45 1.55
N ILE A 419 17.30 -5.69 2.77
CA ILE A 419 17.76 -6.79 3.62
C ILE A 419 17.47 -8.14 2.95
N GLY A 420 16.31 -8.29 2.34
CA GLY A 420 15.93 -9.48 1.58
C GLY A 420 16.81 -9.78 0.37
N ARG A 421 17.70 -8.88 -0.08
CA ARG A 421 18.70 -9.17 -1.12
C ARG A 421 19.90 -9.95 -0.57
N VAL A 422 20.27 -9.71 0.67
CA VAL A 422 21.37 -10.37 1.38
C VAL A 422 20.85 -11.58 2.16
N ASN A 423 19.72 -11.42 2.82
CA ASN A 423 19.04 -12.49 3.55
C ASN A 423 18.31 -13.44 2.60
N ARG A 424 19.03 -14.40 2.01
CA ARG A 424 18.47 -15.40 1.07
C ARG A 424 18.91 -16.82 1.42
N ILE A 425 18.21 -17.78 0.86
CA ILE A 425 18.62 -19.19 0.89
C ILE A 425 19.98 -19.30 0.22
N GLY A 426 20.95 -19.92 0.91
CA GLY A 426 22.32 -20.02 0.44
C GLY A 426 23.19 -18.82 0.80
N SER A 427 22.77 -17.96 1.73
CA SER A 427 23.65 -16.92 2.30
C SER A 427 24.90 -17.55 2.91
N VAL A 428 26.03 -16.91 2.67
CA VAL A 428 27.36 -17.46 3.06
C VAL A 428 27.65 -17.27 4.56
N ALA A 429 27.00 -16.30 5.20
CA ALA A 429 27.23 -15.99 6.61
C ALA A 429 26.00 -16.31 7.48
N ASP A 430 26.25 -16.64 8.75
CA ASP A 430 25.21 -16.99 9.72
C ASP A 430 24.48 -15.77 10.30
N LYS A 431 25.07 -14.58 10.22
CA LYS A 431 24.53 -13.34 10.78
C LYS A 431 24.56 -12.23 9.74
N ILE A 432 23.51 -11.43 9.70
CA ILE A 432 23.42 -10.23 8.89
C ILE A 432 23.43 -9.02 9.81
N TYR A 433 24.37 -8.13 9.54
CA TYR A 433 24.52 -6.85 10.23
C TYR A 433 23.88 -5.75 9.38
N ASN A 434 22.93 -5.05 9.98
CA ASN A 434 22.21 -3.94 9.36
C ASN A 434 22.60 -2.63 10.05
N TYR A 435 23.28 -1.74 9.32
CA TYR A 435 23.66 -0.42 9.80
C TYR A 435 22.76 0.64 9.16
N MET A 436 22.34 1.62 9.95
CA MET A 436 21.41 2.65 9.54
C MET A 436 21.89 4.03 9.96
N PHE A 437 22.10 4.94 9.00
CA PHE A 437 22.17 6.37 9.29
C PHE A 437 20.78 6.93 9.47
N TYR A 438 20.49 7.46 10.64
CA TYR A 438 19.24 8.14 10.91
C TYR A 438 19.29 9.59 10.47
N PRO A 439 18.12 10.21 10.14
CA PRO A 439 18.05 11.62 9.88
C PRO A 439 18.43 12.41 11.14
N SER A 440 18.94 13.62 10.96
CA SER A 440 19.19 14.53 12.06
C SER A 440 17.88 14.80 12.85
N MET A 441 18.01 15.21 14.11
CA MET A 441 16.85 15.51 14.95
C MET A 441 15.95 16.57 14.27
N GLN A 442 16.54 17.61 13.69
CA GLN A 442 15.80 18.66 12.99
C GLN A 442 15.13 18.16 11.72
N GLY A 443 15.85 17.41 10.89
CA GLY A 443 15.28 16.83 9.67
C GLY A 443 14.11 15.90 10.00
N ASN A 444 14.19 15.12 11.09
CA ASN A 444 13.09 14.27 11.52
C ASN A 444 11.90 15.06 12.05
N GLN A 445 12.09 16.16 12.77
CA GLN A 445 11.00 17.04 13.22
C GLN A 445 10.21 17.62 12.05
N GLU A 446 10.90 18.07 10.99
CA GLU A 446 10.27 18.71 9.83
C GLU A 446 9.51 17.73 8.93
N ILE A 447 10.05 16.55 8.70
CA ILE A 447 9.47 15.59 7.76
C ILE A 447 8.93 14.31 8.41
N HIS A 448 9.11 14.16 9.73
CA HIS A 448 8.67 13.00 10.52
C HIS A 448 9.09 11.65 9.90
N LEU A 449 10.29 11.61 9.31
CA LEU A 449 10.76 10.46 8.53
C LEU A 449 10.87 9.21 9.38
N TYR A 450 11.59 9.31 10.51
CA TYR A 450 11.82 8.20 11.44
C TYR A 450 10.51 7.55 11.89
N SER A 451 9.63 8.35 12.38
CA SER A 451 8.40 7.88 13.00
C SER A 451 7.35 7.45 11.95
N ASN A 452 7.34 8.04 10.75
CA ASN A 452 6.49 7.56 9.66
C ASN A 452 6.97 6.18 9.16
N ALA A 453 8.29 5.96 9.12
CA ALA A 453 8.88 4.67 8.79
C ALA A 453 8.53 3.62 9.85
N LEU A 454 8.67 3.96 11.14
CA LEU A 454 8.33 3.08 12.26
C LEU A 454 6.86 2.65 12.24
N ILE A 455 5.91 3.58 12.05
CA ILE A 455 4.48 3.26 11.98
C ILE A 455 4.16 2.35 10.80
N LYS A 456 4.76 2.59 9.63
CA LYS A 456 4.52 1.77 8.45
C LYS A 456 5.07 0.35 8.62
N LEU A 457 6.26 0.21 9.20
CA LEU A 457 6.83 -1.10 9.50
C LEU A 457 6.04 -1.81 10.58
N GLN A 458 5.64 -1.11 11.64
CA GLN A 458 4.79 -1.69 12.68
C GLN A 458 3.46 -2.20 12.10
N GLY A 459 2.83 -1.42 11.20
CA GLY A 459 1.64 -1.87 10.48
C GLY A 459 1.88 -3.13 9.65
N PHE A 460 3.05 -3.22 8.99
CA PHE A 460 3.43 -4.42 8.24
C PHE A 460 3.67 -5.61 9.17
N HIS A 461 4.45 -5.43 10.24
CA HIS A 461 4.73 -6.48 11.23
C HIS A 461 3.43 -7.00 11.86
N SER A 462 2.51 -6.11 12.21
CA SER A 462 1.23 -6.47 12.83
C SER A 462 0.28 -7.18 11.86
N ALA A 463 0.33 -6.83 10.57
CA ALA A 463 -0.51 -7.44 9.55
C ALA A 463 0.01 -8.79 9.06
N PHE A 464 1.32 -8.90 8.85
CA PHE A 464 1.93 -10.06 8.20
C PHE A 464 2.96 -10.77 9.08
N GLY A 465 3.38 -10.17 10.20
CA GLY A 465 4.49 -10.64 11.03
C GLY A 465 5.85 -10.47 10.35
N GLU A 466 6.92 -10.49 11.11
CA GLU A 466 8.29 -10.50 10.62
C GLU A 466 9.18 -11.25 11.62
N ASP A 467 10.34 -11.69 11.16
CA ASP A 467 11.25 -12.49 11.98
C ASP A 467 12.30 -11.64 12.71
N ALA A 468 12.43 -10.33 12.38
CA ALA A 468 13.46 -9.45 12.96
C ALA A 468 13.06 -7.97 12.96
N GLN A 469 13.67 -7.19 13.87
CA GLN A 469 13.65 -5.72 13.82
C GLN A 469 14.54 -5.24 12.66
N ILE A 470 14.05 -4.29 11.88
CA ILE A 470 14.66 -3.90 10.61
C ILE A 470 15.14 -2.45 10.61
N TYR A 471 14.33 -1.55 11.19
CA TYR A 471 14.56 -0.12 11.20
C TYR A 471 14.98 0.42 12.56
N SER A 472 14.32 -0.02 13.63
CA SER A 472 14.56 0.45 14.99
C SER A 472 14.40 -0.69 16.00
N ARG A 473 15.11 -0.58 17.13
CA ARG A 473 14.92 -1.47 18.28
C ARG A 473 13.58 -1.28 18.99
N GLU A 474 12.84 -0.23 18.66
CA GLU A 474 11.50 0.06 19.19
C GLU A 474 10.40 -0.72 18.45
N GLU A 475 10.72 -1.43 17.36
CA GLU A 475 9.75 -2.24 16.63
C GLU A 475 9.27 -3.41 17.48
N ILE A 476 7.94 -3.57 17.55
CA ILE A 476 7.29 -4.71 18.17
C ILE A 476 7.18 -5.81 17.11
N VAL A 477 8.09 -6.76 17.15
CA VAL A 477 8.07 -7.93 16.27
C VAL A 477 7.25 -9.01 16.96
N LYS A 478 6.14 -9.39 16.33
CA LYS A 478 5.34 -10.54 16.76
C LYS A 478 5.63 -11.71 15.82
N GLU A 479 6.16 -12.79 16.37
CA GLU A 479 6.13 -14.07 15.68
C GLU A 479 4.68 -14.54 15.63
N PHE A 480 4.07 -14.43 14.47
CA PHE A 480 2.84 -15.15 14.24
C PHE A 480 3.22 -16.60 14.01
N GLN A 481 3.10 -17.38 15.07
CA GLN A 481 3.18 -18.81 14.95
C GLN A 481 2.12 -19.20 13.92
N MET A 482 2.57 -19.70 12.78
CA MET A 482 1.71 -20.34 11.80
C MET A 482 1.00 -21.55 12.40
N PHE A 483 1.46 -21.93 13.54
CA PHE A 483 1.02 -22.99 14.43
C PHE A 483 0.66 -22.40 15.78
N ASN A 484 -0.30 -21.45 15.81
CA ASN A 484 -1.17 -21.48 16.96
C ASN A 484 -1.77 -22.89 16.90
N PRO A 485 -1.58 -23.75 17.90
CA PRO A 485 -2.21 -25.07 17.92
C PRO A 485 -3.69 -24.98 17.56
N ASP A 486 -4.37 -23.93 18.01
CA ASP A 486 -5.78 -23.66 17.71
C ASP A 486 -6.05 -23.35 16.22
N ILE A 487 -5.14 -22.65 15.51
CA ILE A 487 -5.29 -22.36 14.07
C ILE A 487 -4.88 -23.59 13.24
N GLN A 488 -3.84 -24.29 13.64
CA GLN A 488 -3.43 -25.53 12.99
C GLN A 488 -4.50 -26.60 13.20
N ASP A 489 -4.98 -26.76 14.41
CA ASP A 489 -6.09 -27.67 14.72
C ASP A 489 -7.34 -27.30 13.91
N ALA A 490 -7.60 -26.01 13.68
CA ALA A 490 -8.70 -25.57 12.83
C ALA A 490 -8.48 -25.88 11.36
N VAL A 491 -7.27 -25.63 10.82
CA VAL A 491 -6.91 -25.97 9.43
C VAL A 491 -6.89 -27.49 9.24
N ASP A 492 -6.29 -28.23 10.15
CA ASP A 492 -6.21 -29.69 10.09
C ASP A 492 -7.60 -30.34 10.23
N ARG A 493 -8.46 -29.80 11.10
CA ARG A 493 -9.84 -30.23 11.21
C ARG A 493 -10.67 -29.93 9.97
N ASN A 494 -10.54 -28.75 9.37
CA ASN A 494 -11.19 -28.43 8.10
C ASN A 494 -10.72 -29.36 6.98
N LEU A 495 -9.41 -29.60 6.90
CA LEU A 495 -8.83 -30.53 5.93
C LEU A 495 -9.34 -31.95 6.16
N LYS A 496 -9.43 -32.38 7.41
CA LYS A 496 -9.97 -33.67 7.80
C LYS A 496 -11.43 -33.86 7.38
N PHE A 497 -12.30 -32.88 7.60
CA PHE A 497 -13.69 -32.92 7.12
C PHE A 497 -13.77 -32.96 5.59
N LEU A 498 -12.89 -32.24 4.89
CA LEU A 498 -12.82 -32.31 3.45
C LEU A 498 -12.33 -33.67 2.93
N GLU A 499 -11.38 -34.30 3.63
CA GLU A 499 -10.89 -35.64 3.31
C GLU A 499 -11.94 -36.68 3.59
N GLU A 500 -12.64 -36.63 4.73
CA GLU A 500 -13.78 -37.50 5.06
C GLU A 500 -14.87 -37.41 3.97
N ALA A 501 -15.22 -36.19 3.51
CA ALA A 501 -16.18 -35.99 2.41
C ALA A 501 -15.68 -36.58 1.08
N ARG A 502 -14.40 -36.48 0.78
CA ARG A 502 -13.77 -37.05 -0.43
C ARG A 502 -13.71 -38.57 -0.34
N GLU A 503 -13.42 -39.11 0.83
CA GLU A 503 -13.41 -40.54 1.07
C GLU A 503 -14.80 -41.13 0.94
N LEU A 504 -15.82 -40.49 1.53
CA LEU A 504 -17.22 -40.86 1.34
C LEU A 504 -17.62 -40.89 -0.13
N TYR A 505 -17.18 -39.89 -0.90
CA TYR A 505 -17.41 -39.84 -2.35
C TYR A 505 -16.73 -41.01 -3.09
N ARG A 506 -15.52 -41.42 -2.68
CA ARG A 506 -14.77 -42.51 -3.30
C ARG A 506 -15.32 -43.88 -2.93
N THR A 507 -15.59 -44.12 -1.64
CA THR A 507 -15.94 -45.42 -1.08
C THR A 507 -17.44 -45.68 -1.09
N HIS A 508 -18.27 -44.65 -0.85
CA HIS A 508 -19.73 -44.76 -0.70
C HIS A 508 -20.48 -43.79 -1.61
N ARG A 509 -20.17 -43.81 -2.88
CA ARG A 509 -20.69 -42.84 -3.89
C ARG A 509 -22.20 -42.74 -3.94
N LYS A 510 -22.91 -43.87 -3.73
CA LYS A 510 -24.40 -43.90 -3.67
C LYS A 510 -24.92 -43.11 -2.48
N LEU A 511 -24.31 -43.29 -1.31
CA LEU A 511 -24.66 -42.56 -0.09
C LEU A 511 -24.34 -41.05 -0.25
N TYR A 512 -23.18 -40.72 -0.77
CA TYR A 512 -22.81 -39.32 -1.05
C TYR A 512 -23.84 -38.65 -1.97
N ASN A 513 -24.23 -39.28 -3.06
CA ASN A 513 -25.22 -38.75 -3.98
C ASN A 513 -26.61 -38.64 -3.33
N HIS A 514 -26.97 -39.57 -2.45
CA HIS A 514 -28.23 -39.52 -1.70
C HIS A 514 -28.23 -38.32 -0.74
N ILE A 515 -27.15 -38.11 0.03
CA ILE A 515 -27.01 -36.98 0.93
C ILE A 515 -27.09 -35.64 0.14
N LYS A 516 -26.40 -35.56 -1.02
CA LYS A 516 -26.44 -34.38 -1.89
C LYS A 516 -27.84 -34.07 -2.44
N ALA A 517 -28.69 -35.09 -2.57
CA ALA A 517 -30.06 -34.99 -3.10
C ALA A 517 -31.11 -34.76 -2.00
N LEU A 518 -30.72 -34.69 -0.72
CA LEU A 518 -31.65 -34.38 0.36
C LEU A 518 -32.34 -33.04 0.13
N PRO A 519 -33.65 -32.94 0.38
CA PRO A 519 -34.39 -31.69 0.21
C PRO A 519 -33.93 -30.65 1.23
N MET A 520 -34.04 -29.38 0.84
CA MET A 520 -33.88 -28.27 1.78
C MET A 520 -34.88 -28.42 2.94
N LYS A 521 -34.53 -27.85 4.10
CA LYS A 521 -35.29 -27.99 5.35
C LYS A 521 -35.29 -29.43 5.91
N SER A 522 -34.30 -30.23 5.55
CA SER A 522 -34.09 -31.52 6.20
C SER A 522 -33.90 -31.32 7.69
N ARG A 523 -34.48 -32.21 8.48
CA ARG A 523 -34.44 -32.14 9.95
C ARG A 523 -34.09 -33.50 10.55
N THR A 524 -33.35 -33.46 11.64
CA THR A 524 -32.98 -34.69 12.39
C THR A 524 -32.95 -34.43 13.88
N VAL A 525 -32.95 -35.52 14.65
CA VAL A 525 -32.93 -35.50 16.12
C VAL A 525 -31.87 -36.49 16.61
N ARG A 526 -31.13 -36.10 17.63
CA ARG A 526 -30.16 -36.97 18.29
C ARG A 526 -30.38 -37.05 19.80
N GLU A 527 -30.24 -38.27 20.31
CA GLU A 527 -30.35 -38.58 21.72
C GLU A 527 -28.96 -38.82 22.32
N ILE A 528 -28.16 -37.77 22.45
CA ILE A 528 -26.74 -37.89 22.88
C ILE A 528 -26.46 -37.36 24.27
N GLY A 529 -27.45 -36.87 24.99
CA GLY A 529 -27.30 -36.36 26.38
C GLY A 529 -26.37 -35.17 26.54
N LYS A 530 -25.69 -34.75 25.46
CA LYS A 530 -24.89 -33.51 25.38
C LYS A 530 -25.74 -32.44 24.74
N HIS A 531 -25.90 -31.31 25.38
CA HIS A 531 -26.66 -30.16 24.86
C HIS A 531 -28.18 -30.34 24.77
N PRO A 532 -28.85 -30.89 25.79
CA PRO A 532 -30.28 -31.19 25.75
C PRO A 532 -31.14 -29.95 25.50
N HIS A 533 -32.27 -30.12 24.82
CA HIS A 533 -33.19 -29.04 24.44
C HIS A 533 -32.57 -27.90 23.62
N SER A 534 -31.65 -28.24 22.71
CA SER A 534 -31.04 -27.25 21.79
C SER A 534 -31.19 -27.70 20.34
N THR A 535 -31.10 -26.71 19.43
CA THR A 535 -31.17 -26.92 17.98
C THR A 535 -30.06 -26.19 17.29
N ILE A 536 -29.34 -26.83 16.36
CA ILE A 536 -28.45 -26.19 15.38
C ILE A 536 -29.20 -26.05 14.07
N VAL A 537 -29.15 -24.84 13.49
CA VAL A 537 -29.79 -24.52 12.22
C VAL A 537 -28.75 -24.02 11.25
N TYR A 538 -28.62 -24.67 10.10
CA TYR A 538 -27.79 -24.23 9.00
C TYR A 538 -28.61 -23.39 8.03
N LEU A 539 -28.26 -22.11 7.92
CA LEU A 539 -28.92 -21.13 7.08
C LEU A 539 -28.01 -20.73 5.92
N SER A 540 -28.58 -20.73 4.73
CA SER A 540 -27.87 -20.35 3.49
C SER A 540 -28.66 -19.32 2.73
N SER A 541 -28.00 -18.24 2.32
CA SER A 541 -28.47 -17.32 1.30
C SER A 541 -27.34 -17.09 0.28
N PRO A 542 -27.61 -16.51 -0.89
CA PRO A 542 -26.55 -16.13 -1.83
C PRO A 542 -25.49 -15.20 -1.24
N GLN A 543 -25.86 -14.44 -0.19
CA GLN A 543 -24.97 -13.48 0.47
C GLN A 543 -24.16 -14.09 1.60
N LYS A 544 -24.74 -15.03 2.36
CA LYS A 544 -24.11 -15.56 3.58
C LYS A 544 -24.59 -16.96 3.93
N VAL A 545 -23.67 -17.74 4.46
CA VAL A 545 -23.93 -19.08 5.03
C VAL A 545 -23.56 -19.02 6.50
N GLU A 546 -24.46 -19.41 7.39
CA GLU A 546 -24.23 -19.39 8.83
C GLU A 546 -24.88 -20.56 9.56
N TYR A 547 -24.25 -20.94 10.67
CA TYR A 547 -24.76 -21.91 11.66
C TYR A 547 -25.22 -21.16 12.90
N TYR A 548 -26.46 -21.41 13.30
CA TYR A 548 -27.02 -20.87 14.55
C TYR A 548 -27.29 -22.00 15.53
N TRP A 549 -26.77 -21.86 16.71
CA TRP A 549 -27.05 -22.74 17.83
C TRP A 549 -28.00 -22.03 18.79
N VAL A 550 -29.20 -22.62 18.97
CA VAL A 550 -30.22 -22.14 19.88
C VAL A 550 -30.30 -23.08 21.07
N LYS A 551 -29.94 -22.58 22.24
CA LYS A 551 -29.98 -23.35 23.50
C LYS A 551 -31.34 -23.20 24.18
N ALA A 552 -31.63 -24.05 25.18
CA ALA A 552 -32.85 -24.05 25.97
C ALA A 552 -33.24 -22.64 26.54
N ALA A 553 -32.24 -21.77 26.80
CA ALA A 553 -32.45 -20.40 27.24
C ALA A 553 -33.02 -19.44 26.18
N GLY A 554 -33.31 -19.91 24.96
CA GLY A 554 -33.98 -19.13 23.93
C GLY A 554 -33.10 -18.09 23.22
N LYS A 555 -31.78 -18.13 23.35
CA LYS A 555 -30.84 -17.25 22.64
C LYS A 555 -30.18 -17.97 21.47
N ALA A 556 -30.34 -17.45 20.26
CA ALA A 556 -29.65 -17.92 19.08
C ALA A 556 -28.23 -17.33 19.02
N LEU A 557 -27.22 -18.18 18.94
CA LEU A 557 -25.80 -17.84 18.84
C LEU A 557 -25.29 -18.25 17.47
N SER A 558 -24.69 -17.35 16.72
CA SER A 558 -23.92 -17.70 15.52
C SER A 558 -22.67 -18.42 15.95
N ILE A 559 -22.40 -19.59 15.38
CA ILE A 559 -21.22 -20.40 15.68
C ILE A 559 -20.41 -20.69 14.41
N PRO A 560 -19.07 -20.79 14.50
CA PRO A 560 -18.21 -21.16 13.39
C PRO A 560 -18.52 -22.57 12.86
N PHE A 561 -18.14 -22.81 11.59
CA PHE A 561 -18.31 -24.11 10.94
C PHE A 561 -17.75 -25.28 11.76
N LEU A 562 -16.53 -25.13 12.28
CA LEU A 562 -15.87 -26.18 13.05
C LEU A 562 -16.61 -26.54 14.33
N ASP A 563 -17.10 -25.52 15.05
CA ASP A 563 -17.87 -25.74 16.28
C ASP A 563 -19.22 -26.43 15.98
N ALA A 564 -19.86 -26.03 14.86
CA ALA A 564 -21.07 -26.66 14.38
C ALA A 564 -20.81 -28.15 14.03
N MET A 565 -19.71 -28.43 13.33
CA MET A 565 -19.34 -29.79 12.93
C MET A 565 -18.99 -30.65 14.13
N ASP A 566 -18.29 -30.14 15.13
CA ASP A 566 -17.97 -30.89 16.36
C ASP A 566 -19.25 -31.32 17.12
N ILE A 567 -20.31 -30.51 17.06
CA ILE A 567 -21.59 -30.80 17.68
C ILE A 567 -22.43 -31.75 16.80
N MET A 568 -22.48 -31.49 15.48
CA MET A 568 -23.31 -32.23 14.52
C MET A 568 -22.70 -33.54 14.04
N LYS A 569 -21.39 -33.81 14.28
CA LYS A 569 -20.75 -35.04 13.83
C LYS A 569 -21.37 -36.27 14.50
N ALA A 570 -21.90 -37.16 13.67
CA ALA A 570 -22.51 -38.42 14.09
C ALA A 570 -21.68 -39.62 13.64
N ALA A 571 -21.77 -40.74 14.35
CA ALA A 571 -21.24 -42.02 13.90
C ALA A 571 -22.10 -42.58 12.76
N MET A 572 -21.50 -43.37 11.84
CA MET A 572 -22.22 -43.94 10.69
C MET A 572 -23.37 -44.86 11.08
N GLU A 573 -23.27 -45.49 12.25
CA GLU A 573 -24.23 -46.45 12.79
C GLU A 573 -25.28 -45.79 13.70
N GLU A 574 -25.14 -44.49 13.97
CA GLU A 574 -26.04 -43.75 14.85
C GLU A 574 -27.40 -43.58 14.20
N LYS A 575 -28.44 -43.99 14.92
CA LYS A 575 -29.81 -43.90 14.45
C LYS A 575 -30.42 -42.55 14.86
N PRO A 576 -31.23 -41.93 14.00
CA PRO A 576 -31.97 -40.73 14.36
C PRO A 576 -32.95 -41.03 15.52
N GLY A 577 -33.09 -40.08 16.44
CA GLY A 577 -34.09 -40.11 17.49
C GLY A 577 -35.49 -39.81 16.97
N ASP A 578 -36.47 -39.97 17.86
CA ASP A 578 -37.86 -39.68 17.56
C ASP A 578 -38.12 -38.17 17.53
N PHE A 579 -38.49 -37.65 16.37
CA PHE A 579 -38.77 -36.23 16.19
C PHE A 579 -39.97 -35.74 17.03
N ALA A 580 -40.89 -36.58 17.40
CA ALA A 580 -42.03 -36.21 18.24
C ALA A 580 -41.58 -35.63 19.61
N LYS A 581 -40.43 -36.06 20.11
CA LYS A 581 -39.86 -35.62 21.40
C LYS A 581 -39.31 -34.17 21.40
N VAL A 582 -39.16 -33.54 20.24
CA VAL A 582 -38.59 -32.21 20.10
C VAL A 582 -39.54 -31.22 19.47
N MET A 583 -40.76 -31.65 19.11
CA MET A 583 -41.75 -30.81 18.39
C MET A 583 -42.15 -29.54 19.15
N ASP A 584 -42.12 -29.61 20.48
CA ASP A 584 -42.46 -28.50 21.39
C ASP A 584 -41.48 -27.35 21.36
N PHE A 585 -40.21 -27.58 21.04
CA PHE A 585 -39.19 -26.52 21.00
C PHE A 585 -38.48 -26.33 19.64
N HIS A 586 -38.44 -27.34 18.77
CA HIS A 586 -37.69 -27.32 17.53
C HIS A 586 -38.06 -26.11 16.62
N TYR A 587 -39.35 -25.96 16.37
CA TYR A 587 -39.81 -24.89 15.44
C TYR A 587 -39.63 -23.50 16.01
N ASP A 588 -39.79 -23.32 17.31
CA ASP A 588 -39.53 -22.05 17.99
C ASP A 588 -38.05 -21.68 17.94
N GLN A 589 -37.17 -22.64 18.12
CA GLN A 589 -35.74 -22.43 18.03
C GLN A 589 -35.27 -22.15 16.59
N VAL A 590 -35.80 -22.83 15.60
CA VAL A 590 -35.55 -22.52 14.18
C VAL A 590 -36.02 -21.11 13.82
N LYS A 591 -37.18 -20.68 14.33
CA LYS A 591 -37.68 -19.32 14.17
C LYS A 591 -36.76 -18.27 14.78
N LEU A 592 -36.25 -18.51 16.00
CA LEU A 592 -35.27 -17.64 16.66
C LEU A 592 -33.95 -17.53 15.89
N ALA A 593 -33.48 -18.61 15.29
CA ALA A 593 -32.31 -18.60 14.43
C ALA A 593 -32.53 -17.72 13.18
N LEU A 594 -33.68 -17.88 12.50
CA LEU A 594 -34.07 -17.05 11.35
C LEU A 594 -34.20 -15.56 11.72
N GLU A 595 -34.83 -15.24 12.84
CA GLU A 595 -34.96 -13.86 13.31
C GLU A 595 -33.61 -13.23 13.63
N SER A 596 -32.69 -14.01 14.22
CA SER A 596 -31.33 -13.55 14.51
C SER A 596 -30.52 -13.30 13.23
N TYR A 597 -30.65 -14.19 12.26
CA TYR A 597 -30.04 -14.01 10.93
C TYR A 597 -30.57 -12.75 10.25
N ARG A 598 -31.90 -12.56 10.20
CA ARG A 598 -32.55 -11.37 9.61
C ARG A 598 -32.11 -10.08 10.29
N LYS A 599 -31.94 -10.07 11.61
CA LYS A 599 -31.44 -8.89 12.36
C LYS A 599 -30.01 -8.52 11.94
N VAL A 600 -29.15 -9.53 11.71
CA VAL A 600 -27.77 -9.28 11.25
C VAL A 600 -27.77 -8.75 9.82
N VAL A 601 -28.56 -9.36 8.93
CA VAL A 601 -28.67 -8.92 7.53
C VAL A 601 -29.28 -7.51 7.45
N ARG A 602 -30.32 -7.19 8.23
CA ARG A 602 -30.90 -5.84 8.30
C ARG A 602 -29.89 -4.79 8.78
N LYS A 603 -29.08 -5.09 9.80
CA LYS A 603 -28.02 -4.17 10.24
C LYS A 603 -27.00 -3.88 9.13
N VAL A 604 -26.70 -4.88 8.32
CA VAL A 604 -25.80 -4.71 7.17
C VAL A 604 -26.46 -3.86 6.09
N VAL A 605 -27.72 -4.10 5.76
CA VAL A 605 -28.51 -3.32 4.79
C VAL A 605 -28.73 -1.88 5.28
N ASP A 606 -29.01 -1.68 6.57
CA ASP A 606 -29.18 -0.35 7.18
C ASP A 606 -27.85 0.43 7.21
N ALA A 607 -26.74 -0.24 7.50
CA ALA A 607 -25.41 0.35 7.39
C ALA A 607 -25.08 0.71 5.94
N GLU A 608 -25.41 -0.13 4.97
CA GLU A 608 -25.28 0.15 3.53
C GLU A 608 -26.17 1.33 3.09
N SER A 609 -27.40 1.47 3.63
CA SER A 609 -28.28 2.59 3.32
C SER A 609 -27.80 3.91 3.95
N MET A 610 -27.19 3.89 5.13
CA MET A 610 -26.56 5.06 5.74
C MET A 610 -25.27 5.47 5.02
N GLU A 611 -24.52 4.52 4.49
CA GLU A 611 -23.32 4.79 3.72
C GLU A 611 -23.62 5.21 2.27
N ASN A 612 -24.69 4.74 1.70
CA ASN A 612 -25.24 5.29 0.45
C ASN A 612 -25.55 6.80 0.56
N ARG A 613 -25.80 7.33 1.75
CA ARG A 613 -25.89 8.78 2.03
C ARG A 613 -24.54 9.48 2.15
N LYS A 614 -23.45 8.74 2.42
CA LYS A 614 -22.07 9.22 2.48
C LYS A 614 -21.22 8.81 1.27
N LYS A 615 -21.85 8.46 0.13
CA LYS A 615 -21.14 8.08 -1.10
C LYS A 615 -20.07 9.09 -1.42
N ASP A 616 -18.90 8.61 -1.80
CA ASP A 616 -17.80 9.43 -2.29
C ASP A 616 -18.32 10.45 -3.30
N LYS A 617 -17.93 11.73 -3.12
CA LYS A 617 -18.34 12.84 -3.98
C LYS A 617 -18.15 12.53 -5.48
N SER A 618 -17.13 11.73 -5.80
CA SER A 618 -16.81 11.26 -7.15
C SER A 618 -17.89 10.31 -7.70
N THR A 619 -18.29 9.29 -6.95
CA THR A 619 -19.31 8.32 -7.34
C THR A 619 -20.69 8.97 -7.50
N ASN A 620 -21.07 9.84 -6.56
CA ASN A 620 -22.31 10.60 -6.65
C ASN A 620 -22.36 11.53 -7.86
N ALA A 621 -21.23 12.18 -8.20
CA ALA A 621 -21.12 13.01 -9.39
C ALA A 621 -21.32 12.19 -10.67
N VAL A 622 -20.72 10.99 -10.77
CA VAL A 622 -20.87 10.10 -11.93
C VAL A 622 -22.29 9.57 -12.06
N LEU A 623 -22.93 9.15 -10.97
CA LEU A 623 -24.32 8.73 -10.97
C LEU A 623 -25.26 9.87 -11.42
N SER A 624 -25.00 11.10 -10.97
CA SER A 624 -25.75 12.28 -11.44
C SER A 624 -25.58 12.52 -12.95
N ILE A 625 -24.38 12.28 -13.49
CA ILE A 625 -24.11 12.39 -14.93
C ILE A 625 -24.90 11.30 -15.70
N LEU A 626 -24.83 10.04 -15.28
CA LEU A 626 -25.57 8.94 -15.91
C LEU A 626 -27.06 9.18 -15.90
N ARG A 627 -27.64 9.63 -14.79
CA ARG A 627 -29.04 10.00 -14.68
C ARG A 627 -29.44 11.18 -15.61
N THR A 628 -28.51 12.11 -15.81
CA THR A 628 -28.71 13.22 -16.75
C THR A 628 -28.71 12.73 -18.20
N MET A 629 -27.80 11.79 -18.53
CA MET A 629 -27.76 11.13 -19.83
C MET A 629 -29.08 10.33 -20.08
N ASN A 630 -29.51 9.57 -19.08
CA ASN A 630 -30.74 8.79 -19.15
C ASN A 630 -31.97 9.69 -19.43
N ARG A 631 -32.07 10.84 -18.74
CA ARG A 631 -33.16 11.82 -19.00
C ARG A 631 -33.10 12.41 -20.40
N ALA A 632 -31.94 12.65 -20.96
CA ALA A 632 -31.77 13.14 -22.31
C ALA A 632 -32.24 12.13 -23.36
N LEU A 633 -32.16 10.83 -23.10
CA LEU A 633 -32.59 9.74 -23.97
C LEU A 633 -34.07 9.42 -23.86
N ASN A 634 -34.75 9.80 -22.77
CA ASN A 634 -36.18 9.54 -22.60
C ASN A 634 -37.10 10.23 -23.66
N ALA A 635 -36.54 11.15 -24.44
CA ALA A 635 -37.24 11.84 -25.53
C ALA A 635 -37.08 11.13 -26.89
N VAL A 636 -36.31 10.03 -26.95
CA VAL A 636 -35.97 9.31 -28.18
C VAL A 636 -36.10 7.80 -27.92
N ASP A 637 -36.49 7.06 -28.96
CA ASP A 637 -36.58 5.60 -28.88
C ASP A 637 -35.21 4.93 -28.84
N ALA A 638 -34.60 4.91 -27.63
CA ALA A 638 -33.24 4.40 -27.36
C ALA A 638 -33.24 3.37 -26.21
N GLU A 639 -34.24 2.46 -26.19
CA GLU A 639 -34.40 1.47 -25.10
C GLU A 639 -33.12 0.69 -24.75
N LYS A 640 -32.37 0.28 -25.77
CA LYS A 640 -31.06 -0.42 -25.57
C LYS A 640 -30.10 0.41 -24.75
N THR A 641 -29.92 1.69 -25.11
CA THR A 641 -28.93 2.58 -24.43
C THR A 641 -29.42 2.95 -23.04
N VAL A 642 -30.71 3.08 -22.82
CA VAL A 642 -31.29 3.28 -21.48
C VAL A 642 -31.05 2.08 -20.59
N ALA A 643 -31.22 0.85 -21.09
CA ALA A 643 -30.86 -0.37 -20.35
C ALA A 643 -29.36 -0.45 -20.03
N GLN A 644 -28.51 -0.06 -20.98
CA GLN A 644 -27.06 0.01 -20.77
C GLN A 644 -26.69 1.04 -19.70
N ILE A 645 -27.31 2.22 -19.69
CA ILE A 645 -27.07 3.25 -18.66
C ILE A 645 -27.51 2.74 -17.29
N ASN A 646 -28.65 2.11 -17.17
CA ASN A 646 -29.13 1.54 -15.90
C ASN A 646 -28.14 0.46 -15.39
N LYS A 647 -27.59 -0.35 -16.29
CA LYS A 647 -26.54 -1.32 -15.95
C LYS A 647 -25.24 -0.63 -15.50
N LEU A 648 -24.85 0.47 -16.16
CA LEU A 648 -23.69 1.28 -15.76
C LEU A 648 -23.90 1.95 -14.40
N GLU A 649 -25.11 2.42 -14.06
CA GLU A 649 -25.39 2.93 -12.72
C GLU A 649 -25.13 1.88 -11.65
N GLN A 650 -25.61 0.64 -11.85
CA GLN A 650 -25.33 -0.48 -10.95
C GLN A 650 -23.83 -0.79 -10.85
N ILE A 651 -23.11 -0.79 -11.97
CA ILE A 651 -21.69 -1.06 -12.04
C ILE A 651 -20.86 0.03 -11.34
N VAL A 652 -21.22 1.30 -11.54
CA VAL A 652 -20.61 2.45 -10.87
C VAL A 652 -20.85 2.39 -9.36
N GLU A 653 -22.06 2.03 -8.96
CA GLU A 653 -22.37 1.80 -7.55
C GLU A 653 -21.56 0.66 -6.93
N LEU A 654 -21.28 -0.39 -7.70
CA LEU A 654 -20.47 -1.53 -7.28
C LEU A 654 -18.95 -1.27 -7.30
N GLY A 655 -18.48 -0.20 -7.93
CA GLY A 655 -17.07 0.14 -8.04
C GLY A 655 -16.23 -0.89 -8.81
N VAL A 656 -16.82 -1.67 -9.72
CA VAL A 656 -16.22 -2.87 -10.31
C VAL A 656 -15.09 -2.56 -11.29
N PHE A 657 -15.12 -1.41 -11.98
CA PHE A 657 -14.16 -1.08 -13.03
C PHE A 657 -13.32 0.15 -12.70
N ILE A 658 -12.00 -0.06 -12.56
CA ILE A 658 -11.03 1.02 -12.40
C ILE A 658 -11.02 1.87 -13.68
N GLY A 659 -11.20 3.18 -13.54
CA GLY A 659 -11.18 4.12 -14.66
C GLY A 659 -12.55 4.42 -15.30
N LEU A 660 -13.61 3.66 -15.00
CA LEU A 660 -14.96 3.91 -15.51
C LEU A 660 -15.46 5.30 -15.08
N ASN A 661 -15.35 5.63 -13.79
CA ASN A 661 -15.73 6.94 -13.26
C ASN A 661 -14.96 8.09 -13.93
N SER A 662 -13.68 7.89 -14.18
CA SER A 662 -12.81 8.87 -14.86
C SER A 662 -13.24 9.07 -16.32
N SER A 663 -13.61 7.99 -17.02
CA SER A 663 -14.06 7.99 -18.41
C SER A 663 -15.37 8.76 -18.58
N ILE A 664 -16.35 8.50 -17.69
CA ILE A 664 -17.67 9.18 -17.69
C ILE A 664 -17.49 10.68 -17.34
N ASN A 665 -16.66 11.00 -16.35
CA ASN A 665 -16.37 12.39 -15.99
C ASN A 665 -15.66 13.16 -17.11
N SER A 666 -14.75 12.50 -17.85
CA SER A 666 -14.05 13.08 -18.99
C SER A 666 -15.03 13.40 -20.12
N PHE A 667 -15.92 12.48 -20.46
CA PHE A 667 -16.95 12.67 -21.45
C PHE A 667 -17.88 13.85 -21.08
N ASN A 668 -18.35 13.92 -19.84
CA ASN A 668 -19.20 15.02 -19.39
C ASN A 668 -18.49 16.40 -19.48
N ARG A 669 -17.19 16.45 -19.22
CA ARG A 669 -16.38 17.67 -19.40
C ARG A 669 -16.28 18.07 -20.87
N GLN A 670 -16.12 17.11 -21.76
CA GLN A 670 -16.06 17.31 -23.21
C GLN A 670 -17.40 17.86 -23.74
N VAL A 671 -18.52 17.25 -23.36
CA VAL A 671 -19.87 17.71 -23.72
C VAL A 671 -20.13 19.14 -23.24
N LYS A 672 -19.77 19.46 -21.99
CA LYS A 672 -19.90 20.82 -21.45
C LYS A 672 -19.05 21.86 -22.18
N LYS A 673 -17.90 21.47 -22.70
CA LYS A 673 -17.00 22.35 -23.47
C LYS A 673 -17.51 22.59 -24.89
N GLN A 674 -18.01 21.54 -25.54
CA GLN A 674 -18.48 21.60 -26.93
C GLN A 674 -19.87 22.22 -27.09
N LYS A 675 -20.74 22.13 -26.07
CA LYS A 675 -22.14 22.57 -26.08
C LYS A 675 -22.89 22.09 -27.34
N PRO A 676 -22.95 20.77 -27.61
CA PRO A 676 -23.57 20.23 -28.80
C PRO A 676 -25.09 20.53 -28.84
N SER A 677 -25.69 20.48 -30.01
CA SER A 677 -27.16 20.47 -30.16
C SER A 677 -27.81 19.25 -29.49
N SER A 678 -29.07 19.26 -29.25
CA SER A 678 -29.78 18.13 -28.59
C SER A 678 -29.61 16.81 -29.34
N GLU A 679 -29.68 16.84 -30.67
CA GLU A 679 -29.50 15.66 -31.52
C GLU A 679 -28.04 15.15 -31.51
N GLU A 680 -27.09 16.05 -31.61
CA GLU A 680 -25.66 15.72 -31.49
C GLU A 680 -25.31 15.15 -30.11
N LEU A 681 -25.91 15.68 -29.05
CA LEU A 681 -25.71 15.20 -27.68
C LEU A 681 -26.20 13.75 -27.53
N ILE A 682 -27.36 13.43 -28.06
CA ILE A 682 -27.96 12.10 -28.03
C ILE A 682 -27.04 11.11 -28.76
N ALA A 683 -26.61 11.46 -29.96
CA ALA A 683 -25.67 10.63 -30.74
C ALA A 683 -24.36 10.38 -29.96
N GLN A 684 -23.76 11.44 -29.39
CA GLN A 684 -22.53 11.30 -28.58
C GLN A 684 -22.72 10.45 -27.32
N ILE A 685 -23.89 10.49 -26.68
CA ILE A 685 -24.21 9.64 -25.54
C ILE A 685 -24.26 8.17 -25.96
N ILE A 686 -24.99 7.86 -27.07
CA ILE A 686 -25.11 6.50 -27.58
C ILE A 686 -23.75 5.92 -27.90
N ASP A 687 -22.93 6.64 -28.69
CA ASP A 687 -21.59 6.21 -29.07
C ASP A 687 -20.72 5.97 -27.85
N LYS A 688 -20.77 6.88 -26.86
CA LYS A 688 -19.96 6.74 -25.64
C LYS A 688 -20.37 5.57 -24.77
N ILE A 689 -21.67 5.29 -24.67
CA ILE A 689 -22.18 4.17 -23.89
C ILE A 689 -21.78 2.84 -24.56
N ASP A 690 -21.92 2.72 -25.88
CA ASP A 690 -21.48 1.55 -26.63
C ASP A 690 -19.94 1.36 -26.50
N GLU A 691 -19.14 2.44 -26.64
CA GLU A 691 -17.68 2.39 -26.38
C GLU A 691 -17.34 1.84 -24.98
N LEU A 692 -18.08 2.27 -23.96
CA LEU A 692 -17.84 1.81 -22.58
C LEU A 692 -18.18 0.32 -22.41
N PHE A 693 -19.27 -0.14 -23.03
CA PHE A 693 -19.66 -1.54 -23.00
C PHE A 693 -18.62 -2.43 -23.69
N ASP A 694 -18.14 -2.01 -24.86
CA ASP A 694 -17.10 -2.73 -25.60
C ASP A 694 -15.77 -2.74 -24.86
N ARG A 695 -15.33 -1.58 -24.36
CA ARG A 695 -14.05 -1.40 -23.67
C ARG A 695 -13.95 -2.22 -22.38
N TYR A 696 -15.04 -2.31 -21.62
CA TYR A 696 -15.08 -3.03 -20.36
C TYR A 696 -15.69 -4.43 -20.49
N ASN A 697 -16.06 -4.85 -21.71
CA ASN A 697 -16.69 -6.13 -22.02
C ASN A 697 -17.87 -6.45 -21.10
N ILE A 698 -18.82 -5.50 -21.01
CA ILE A 698 -19.97 -5.58 -20.12
C ILE A 698 -21.05 -6.42 -20.79
N PRO A 699 -21.48 -7.57 -20.24
CA PRO A 699 -22.54 -8.36 -20.83
C PRO A 699 -23.90 -7.67 -20.68
N LEU A 700 -24.68 -7.68 -21.75
CA LEU A 700 -26.05 -7.14 -21.79
C LEU A 700 -27.10 -8.13 -21.27
N ASP A 701 -26.73 -9.37 -20.94
CA ASP A 701 -27.66 -10.42 -20.56
C ASP A 701 -28.54 -10.02 -19.38
N THR A 702 -29.83 -9.99 -19.65
CA THR A 702 -30.90 -9.48 -18.82
C THR A 702 -31.43 -10.50 -17.79
N ASP A 703 -30.73 -11.59 -17.54
CA ASP A 703 -31.19 -12.64 -16.60
C ASP A 703 -30.74 -12.42 -15.14
N ASP A 704 -30.40 -11.20 -14.76
CA ASP A 704 -30.29 -10.80 -13.36
C ASP A 704 -31.37 -9.79 -12.99
N GLU A 705 -32.64 -10.18 -13.14
CA GLU A 705 -33.73 -9.68 -12.28
C GLU A 705 -33.47 -10.15 -10.84
N ARG A 706 -32.38 -9.66 -10.24
CA ARG A 706 -32.24 -9.64 -8.80
C ARG A 706 -32.93 -8.37 -8.31
N ASN A 707 -34.26 -8.49 -8.21
CA ASN A 707 -35.02 -7.70 -7.28
C ASN A 707 -34.24 -7.58 -5.97
N GLU A 708 -34.23 -6.41 -5.37
CA GLU A 708 -33.86 -6.12 -3.98
C GLU A 708 -34.76 -6.87 -2.97
N GLU A 709 -35.31 -8.01 -3.31
CA GLU A 709 -35.84 -8.94 -2.35
C GLU A 709 -34.64 -9.34 -1.47
N ILE A 710 -34.68 -8.91 -0.24
CA ILE A 710 -33.90 -9.52 0.87
C ILE A 710 -34.15 -11.01 0.71
N LEU A 711 -33.21 -11.70 0.06
CA LEU A 711 -33.37 -13.12 -0.23
C LEU A 711 -33.50 -13.82 1.11
N GLU A 712 -34.70 -14.25 1.42
CA GLU A 712 -35.01 -14.99 2.63
C GLU A 712 -34.01 -16.15 2.74
N PRO A 713 -33.32 -16.29 3.88
CA PRO A 713 -32.39 -17.39 4.03
C PRO A 713 -33.12 -18.72 3.93
N GLN A 714 -32.53 -19.64 3.20
CA GLN A 714 -33.04 -20.99 3.10
C GLN A 714 -32.48 -21.81 4.28
N ILE A 715 -33.38 -22.52 4.97
CA ILE A 715 -32.96 -23.53 5.94
C ILE A 715 -32.45 -24.72 5.15
N VAL A 716 -31.19 -25.07 5.28
CA VAL A 716 -30.62 -26.26 4.62
C VAL A 716 -30.91 -27.49 5.46
N VAL A 717 -30.52 -27.46 6.73
CA VAL A 717 -30.73 -28.54 7.69
C VAL A 717 -30.90 -27.97 9.09
N SER A 718 -31.66 -28.65 9.91
CA SER A 718 -31.75 -28.40 11.35
C SER A 718 -31.63 -29.71 12.15
N GLU A 719 -30.89 -29.66 13.22
CA GLU A 719 -30.66 -30.80 14.11
C GLU A 719 -30.98 -30.42 15.56
N SER A 720 -31.87 -31.18 16.17
CA SER A 720 -32.23 -31.00 17.59
C SER A 720 -31.65 -32.10 18.46
N PHE A 721 -31.32 -31.73 19.69
CA PHE A 721 -30.71 -32.62 20.70
C PHE A 721 -31.63 -32.80 21.90
N ILE A 722 -31.82 -34.07 22.30
CA ILE A 722 -32.65 -34.46 23.43
C ILE A 722 -31.76 -34.68 24.66
#